data_95da4dad7f84f260c4c726b3ff3e30be
#
_entry.id   95da4dad7f84f260c4c726b3ff3e30be
#
_cell.length_a   1.000
_cell.length_b   1.000
_cell.length_c   1.000
_cell.angle_alpha   90.00
_cell.angle_beta   90.00
_cell.angle_gamma   90.00
#
_symmetry.space_group_name_H-M   'P 1'
#
loop_
_entity.id
_entity.type
_entity.pdbx_description
1 polymer ?
#
loop_
_entity_poly.entity_id
_entity_poly.type
_entity_poly.pdbx_seq_one_letter_code
_entity_poly.pdbx_strand_id
1 'polypeptide(L)'
;MKNKISIIIPVYNTEVYLENCIESLINQAYSNWEAILINDGSTDNSLSIIRNYEKQDSRIKSIDLKVNKGVAHARNTGLDVATGEFIYFLDSDDSLDQYALGLLISNITHHEVIFGSFNKQNKKANLTLPVKHRIKYSKSKFRNESVLNRLFRRTLVDELNLRFDEDYRYYSDLTFLLPLLDYFKTVPTITGYIYKKQWRKDPDSPESLTQHDDVAKIKEYVERFHKLTEVYSENPKAIKFLCNQFISYYCQYVIFVLQEQDIYSEVLEDLSSVVQFIDTHSYSRRISFFIKRELKAIRNKDEKKLRKLLKLHKVLRITSRSLKGRQKLYRTLYNYVFTKLPMQNKTIVFESFLGKNYSDSPKNIYEELINENKEYNYIWVFAKPGKDIPGNAKQVKRLSLAYFYYMARAKYWVSNSRIPKALKKREGNIYLQTWHGTPLKKLVFDMNDVHSANPNYKADFYEQSRRWDYLISANSYSSEIFQRAFKFNNRMFEYGYPRNDILHSDNKTQLMERFKTQLNIPLDKKVILYAPTWRDDEFYKPGQYKFSLRFDLERLQEELGDEYVVLLRTHYFIADHLNTEDFEGFAFNVSKYDDISELYLIADILITDYSSVFFDYANLKRPILFFTYDLEKYRDTLRGFYIDMESELPGPLVFTNDEIIDSIKNIDQVKEQYQAKYDQFYDRFCGWEHGDASKKISGEVFS
;
A
#
# COMPACT_ATOMS: atom_id res chain seq x y z
N MET A 1 1.89 -6.78 44.57
CA MET A 1 2.31 -6.16 43.28
C MET A 1 1.13 -5.40 42.66
N LYS A 2 0.83 -4.22 43.24
CA LYS A 2 -0.32 -3.40 42.79
C LYS A 2 -0.14 -2.96 41.33
N ASN A 3 -1.20 -3.15 40.55
CA ASN A 3 -1.32 -2.69 39.16
C ASN A 3 -0.42 -3.42 38.13
N LYS A 4 0.11 -4.60 38.38
CA LYS A 4 0.86 -5.38 37.39
C LYS A 4 -0.08 -5.93 36.32
N ILE A 5 0.33 -5.83 35.06
CA ILE A 5 -0.42 -6.35 33.91
C ILE A 5 0.29 -7.61 33.37
N SER A 6 -0.39 -8.74 33.27
CA SER A 6 0.06 -9.91 32.51
C SER A 6 -0.49 -9.83 31.09
N ILE A 7 0.41 -9.80 30.12
CA ILE A 7 0.09 -9.73 28.69
C ILE A 7 0.31 -11.12 28.10
N ILE A 8 -0.77 -11.76 27.67
CA ILE A 8 -0.77 -13.12 27.13
C ILE A 8 -0.70 -13.04 25.61
N ILE A 9 0.34 -13.67 25.03
CA ILE A 9 0.67 -13.57 23.60
C ILE A 9 0.79 -14.98 23.01
N PRO A 10 -0.24 -15.51 22.34
CA PRO A 10 -0.13 -16.75 21.58
C PRO A 10 0.74 -16.52 20.33
N VAL A 11 1.71 -17.41 20.10
CA VAL A 11 2.66 -17.30 18.98
C VAL A 11 2.63 -18.58 18.16
N TYR A 12 2.31 -18.46 16.87
CA TYR A 12 2.40 -19.53 15.88
C TYR A 12 2.78 -19.00 14.52
N ASN A 13 3.99 -19.31 14.05
CA ASN A 13 4.52 -18.91 12.74
C ASN A 13 4.34 -17.41 12.45
N THR A 14 4.93 -16.58 13.30
CA THR A 14 4.85 -15.11 13.23
C THR A 14 6.21 -14.42 13.23
N GLU A 15 7.29 -15.12 12.83
CA GLU A 15 8.67 -14.58 12.85
C GLU A 15 8.79 -13.17 12.26
N VAL A 16 8.06 -12.89 11.16
CA VAL A 16 8.10 -11.61 10.44
C VAL A 16 7.53 -10.43 11.26
N TYR A 17 6.64 -10.72 12.22
CA TYR A 17 5.88 -9.70 12.97
C TYR A 17 6.26 -9.63 14.44
N LEU A 18 6.81 -10.73 14.97
CA LEU A 18 6.96 -10.97 16.40
C LEU A 18 7.89 -9.96 17.07
N GLU A 19 8.99 -9.59 16.43
CA GLU A 19 9.91 -8.57 16.96
C GLU A 19 9.20 -7.24 17.17
N ASN A 20 8.45 -6.75 16.17
CA ASN A 20 7.68 -5.50 16.30
C ASN A 20 6.62 -5.57 17.41
N CYS A 21 6.00 -6.74 17.61
CA CYS A 21 5.07 -6.97 18.73
C CYS A 21 5.78 -6.80 20.08
N ILE A 22 6.90 -7.51 20.30
CA ILE A 22 7.66 -7.49 21.55
C ILE A 22 8.25 -6.09 21.81
N GLU A 23 8.84 -5.45 20.81
CA GLU A 23 9.38 -4.09 20.94
C GLU A 23 8.31 -3.07 21.30
N SER A 24 7.09 -3.25 20.80
CA SER A 24 5.97 -2.37 21.17
C SER A 24 5.62 -2.46 22.67
N LEU A 25 5.95 -3.57 23.33
CA LEU A 25 5.81 -3.75 24.77
C LEU A 25 7.02 -3.19 25.54
N ILE A 26 8.24 -3.45 25.08
CA ILE A 26 9.46 -2.93 25.69
C ILE A 26 9.42 -1.39 25.72
N ASN A 27 8.92 -0.77 24.67
CA ASN A 27 8.80 0.68 24.50
C ASN A 27 7.55 1.29 25.18
N GLN A 28 6.79 0.53 26.00
CA GLN A 28 5.68 1.09 26.77
C GLN A 28 6.17 2.07 27.83
N ALA A 29 5.53 3.23 27.91
CA ALA A 29 5.77 4.21 28.97
C ALA A 29 5.41 3.67 30.39
N TYR A 30 4.51 2.69 30.45
CA TYR A 30 4.15 1.97 31.68
C TYR A 30 5.02 0.72 31.83
N SER A 31 5.80 0.61 32.90
CA SER A 31 6.84 -0.43 33.09
C SER A 31 6.41 -1.66 33.88
N ASN A 32 5.29 -1.60 34.65
CA ASN A 32 4.87 -2.68 35.53
C ASN A 32 4.00 -3.72 34.81
N TRP A 33 4.63 -4.47 33.93
CA TRP A 33 3.99 -5.55 33.16
C TRP A 33 4.89 -6.80 33.10
N GLU A 34 4.31 -7.92 32.78
CA GLU A 34 4.99 -9.11 32.26
C GLU A 34 4.34 -9.53 30.94
N ALA A 35 5.13 -10.03 30.00
CA ALA A 35 4.67 -10.64 28.76
C ALA A 35 4.89 -12.14 28.82
N ILE A 36 3.84 -12.92 28.61
CA ILE A 36 3.86 -14.38 28.59
C ILE A 36 3.62 -14.80 27.15
N LEU A 37 4.71 -15.21 26.46
CA LEU A 37 4.67 -15.64 25.07
C LEU A 37 4.53 -17.18 25.03
N ILE A 38 3.45 -17.65 24.48
CA ILE A 38 3.17 -19.07 24.37
C ILE A 38 3.43 -19.51 22.92
N ASN A 39 4.58 -20.18 22.72
CA ASN A 39 4.88 -20.78 21.43
C ASN A 39 4.01 -22.03 21.21
N ASP A 40 3.05 -21.94 20.31
CA ASP A 40 2.10 -23.01 20.00
C ASP A 40 2.64 -23.92 18.88
N GLY A 41 3.87 -24.46 19.06
CA GLY A 41 4.49 -25.38 18.12
C GLY A 41 4.89 -24.71 16.78
N SER A 42 5.44 -23.49 16.80
CA SER A 42 5.92 -22.81 15.58
C SER A 42 7.02 -23.62 14.89
N THR A 43 7.02 -23.59 13.57
CA THR A 43 7.99 -24.26 12.69
C THR A 43 8.97 -23.27 12.03
N ASP A 44 8.76 -21.98 12.23
CA ASP A 44 9.61 -20.87 11.79
C ASP A 44 10.57 -20.42 12.92
N ASN A 45 11.25 -19.29 12.75
CA ASN A 45 12.19 -18.74 13.76
C ASN A 45 11.51 -18.09 14.97
N SER A 46 10.18 -18.13 15.11
CA SER A 46 9.45 -17.48 16.20
C SER A 46 9.98 -17.87 17.58
N LEU A 47 10.24 -19.17 17.82
CA LEU A 47 10.77 -19.64 19.12
C LEU A 47 12.16 -19.06 19.41
N SER A 48 13.03 -18.97 18.42
CA SER A 48 14.37 -18.40 18.57
C SER A 48 14.31 -16.90 18.92
N ILE A 49 13.41 -16.16 18.30
CA ILE A 49 13.14 -14.74 18.60
C ILE A 49 12.68 -14.61 20.06
N ILE A 50 11.68 -15.38 20.48
CA ILE A 50 11.19 -15.34 21.86
C ILE A 50 12.32 -15.56 22.87
N ARG A 51 13.14 -16.62 22.66
CA ARG A 51 14.26 -16.96 23.55
C ARG A 51 15.33 -15.87 23.65
N ASN A 52 15.54 -15.15 22.54
CA ASN A 52 16.47 -14.02 22.51
C ASN A 52 15.95 -12.87 23.40
N TYR A 53 14.69 -12.46 23.24
CA TYR A 53 14.10 -11.39 24.04
C TYR A 53 13.91 -11.76 25.52
N GLU A 54 13.61 -13.01 25.82
CA GLU A 54 13.52 -13.52 27.21
C GLU A 54 14.85 -13.38 27.97
N LYS A 55 16.00 -13.51 27.27
CA LYS A 55 17.34 -13.29 27.85
C LYS A 55 17.66 -11.80 28.08
N GLN A 56 17.07 -10.92 27.28
CA GLN A 56 17.34 -9.48 27.32
C GLN A 56 16.45 -8.71 28.31
N ASP A 57 15.21 -9.16 28.52
CA ASP A 57 14.25 -8.48 29.40
C ASP A 57 13.56 -9.49 30.34
N SER A 58 13.81 -9.38 31.63
CA SER A 58 13.27 -10.28 32.67
C SER A 58 11.74 -10.23 32.82
N ARG A 59 11.07 -9.26 32.21
CA ARG A 59 9.61 -9.16 32.18
C ARG A 59 8.99 -10.09 31.12
N ILE A 60 9.80 -10.60 30.19
CA ILE A 60 9.39 -11.50 29.13
C ILE A 60 9.59 -12.95 29.60
N LYS A 61 8.57 -13.77 29.47
CA LYS A 61 8.58 -15.19 29.80
C LYS A 61 8.05 -16.00 28.63
N SER A 62 8.58 -17.19 28.44
CA SER A 62 8.14 -18.07 27.36
C SER A 62 7.65 -19.44 27.86
N ILE A 63 6.64 -19.98 27.16
CA ILE A 63 6.20 -21.35 27.27
C ILE A 63 6.22 -21.98 25.89
N ASP A 64 6.82 -23.15 25.76
CA ASP A 64 6.91 -23.86 24.48
C ASP A 64 6.08 -25.15 24.49
N LEU A 65 4.98 -25.17 23.78
CA LEU A 65 4.01 -26.27 23.75
C LEU A 65 4.43 -27.44 22.85
N LYS A 66 5.53 -27.30 22.09
CA LYS A 66 6.06 -28.33 21.16
C LYS A 66 5.13 -28.75 20.01
N VAL A 67 3.83 -28.69 20.19
CA VAL A 67 2.81 -29.09 19.22
C VAL A 67 1.72 -28.02 19.20
N ASN A 68 1.26 -27.67 18.00
CA ASN A 68 0.16 -26.73 17.83
C ASN A 68 -1.16 -27.30 18.40
N LYS A 69 -1.69 -26.64 19.41
CA LYS A 69 -2.97 -26.96 20.05
C LYS A 69 -4.03 -25.86 19.85
N GLY A 70 -3.68 -24.79 19.16
CA GLY A 70 -4.57 -23.69 18.83
C GLY A 70 -4.54 -22.52 19.81
N VAL A 71 -5.00 -21.37 19.33
CA VAL A 71 -4.95 -20.09 20.05
C VAL A 71 -5.68 -20.11 21.40
N ALA A 72 -6.77 -20.87 21.53
CA ALA A 72 -7.54 -21.02 22.76
C ALA A 72 -6.71 -21.68 23.85
N HIS A 73 -6.06 -22.83 23.53
CA HIS A 73 -5.18 -23.53 24.45
C HIS A 73 -3.97 -22.67 24.87
N ALA A 74 -3.34 -21.99 23.91
CA ALA A 74 -2.23 -21.10 24.21
C ALA A 74 -2.64 -19.96 25.15
N ARG A 75 -3.82 -19.36 24.96
CA ARG A 75 -4.33 -18.31 25.86
C ARG A 75 -4.68 -18.85 27.24
N ASN A 76 -5.28 -20.03 27.36
CA ASN A 76 -5.56 -20.68 28.64
C ASN A 76 -4.26 -20.99 29.38
N THR A 77 -3.26 -21.56 28.70
CA THR A 77 -1.92 -21.79 29.30
C THR A 77 -1.31 -20.49 29.83
N GLY A 78 -1.47 -19.38 29.10
CA GLY A 78 -1.01 -18.06 29.57
C GLY A 78 -1.78 -17.57 30.80
N LEU A 79 -3.09 -17.82 30.88
CA LEU A 79 -3.92 -17.48 32.03
C LEU A 79 -3.47 -18.23 33.30
N ASP A 80 -3.11 -19.52 33.19
CA ASP A 80 -2.72 -20.38 34.32
C ASP A 80 -1.41 -19.91 35.01
N VAL A 81 -0.52 -19.23 34.26
CA VAL A 81 0.76 -18.77 34.81
C VAL A 81 0.82 -17.24 35.03
N ALA A 82 -0.25 -16.52 34.67
CA ALA A 82 -0.31 -15.06 34.84
C ALA A 82 -0.27 -14.67 36.34
N THR A 83 0.61 -13.71 36.67
CA THR A 83 0.79 -13.24 38.08
C THR A 83 0.31 -11.80 38.29
N GLY A 84 -0.03 -11.09 37.22
CA GLY A 84 -0.50 -9.69 37.30
C GLY A 84 -1.89 -9.54 37.90
N GLU A 85 -2.17 -8.38 38.44
CA GLU A 85 -3.51 -7.98 38.90
C GLU A 85 -4.49 -7.83 37.75
N PHE A 86 -3.94 -7.59 36.57
CA PHE A 86 -4.72 -7.40 35.35
C PHE A 86 -4.24 -8.33 34.23
N ILE A 87 -5.17 -8.78 33.38
CA ILE A 87 -4.95 -9.62 32.20
C ILE A 87 -5.21 -8.82 30.94
N TYR A 88 -4.30 -8.94 29.98
CA TYR A 88 -4.42 -8.35 28.65
C TYR A 88 -4.05 -9.38 27.57
N PHE A 89 -4.81 -9.44 26.47
CA PHE A 89 -4.50 -10.33 25.34
C PHE A 89 -3.99 -9.51 24.15
N LEU A 90 -2.87 -9.95 23.57
CA LEU A 90 -2.24 -9.35 22.40
C LEU A 90 -1.90 -10.46 21.40
N ASP A 91 -2.29 -10.30 20.14
CA ASP A 91 -1.88 -11.22 19.09
C ASP A 91 -0.42 -10.91 18.67
N SER A 92 0.37 -11.96 18.36
CA SER A 92 1.81 -11.85 18.08
C SER A 92 2.16 -11.13 16.77
N ASP A 93 1.17 -10.89 15.90
CA ASP A 93 1.30 -10.09 14.68
C ASP A 93 0.82 -8.64 14.84
N ASP A 94 0.31 -8.25 16.01
CA ASP A 94 -0.18 -6.91 16.30
C ASP A 94 0.80 -6.12 17.19
N SER A 95 0.58 -4.82 17.37
CA SER A 95 1.42 -3.97 18.22
C SER A 95 0.60 -2.94 18.99
N LEU A 96 1.18 -2.41 20.07
CA LEU A 96 0.56 -1.40 20.91
C LEU A 96 1.17 -0.01 20.67
N ASP A 97 0.38 1.02 20.91
CA ASP A 97 0.90 2.38 21.06
C ASP A 97 1.70 2.50 22.37
N GLN A 98 2.78 3.29 22.39
CA GLN A 98 3.68 3.43 23.54
C GLN A 98 2.98 3.86 24.85
N TYR A 99 1.79 4.45 24.80
CA TYR A 99 1.02 4.86 25.98
C TYR A 99 -0.18 3.94 26.29
N ALA A 100 -0.33 2.84 25.55
CA ALA A 100 -1.52 2.00 25.61
C ALA A 100 -1.79 1.45 27.02
N LEU A 101 -0.79 0.79 27.63
CA LEU A 101 -0.92 0.18 28.95
C LEU A 101 -1.16 1.24 30.05
N GLY A 102 -0.44 2.36 29.99
CA GLY A 102 -0.62 3.47 30.94
C GLY A 102 -2.02 4.09 30.85
N LEU A 103 -2.57 4.22 29.66
CA LEU A 103 -3.94 4.72 29.47
C LEU A 103 -5.00 3.73 29.98
N LEU A 104 -4.82 2.43 29.76
CA LEU A 104 -5.74 1.42 30.26
C LEU A 104 -5.74 1.38 31.78
N ILE A 105 -4.55 1.31 32.40
CA ILE A 105 -4.42 1.17 33.83
C ILE A 105 -4.88 2.42 34.61
N SER A 106 -4.60 3.62 34.09
CA SER A 106 -5.01 4.86 34.74
C SER A 106 -6.53 5.10 34.67
N ASN A 107 -7.24 4.42 33.79
CA ASN A 107 -8.67 4.60 33.58
C ASN A 107 -9.54 3.40 34.00
N ILE A 108 -8.95 2.27 34.40
CA ILE A 108 -9.73 1.12 34.90
C ILE A 108 -10.28 1.38 36.32
N THR A 109 -9.55 2.08 37.16
CA THR A 109 -9.91 2.48 38.56
C THR A 109 -10.80 1.49 39.32
N HIS A 110 -12.11 1.76 39.39
CA HIS A 110 -13.13 0.96 40.06
C HIS A 110 -13.86 -0.02 39.12
N HIS A 111 -13.38 -0.16 37.89
CA HIS A 111 -13.98 -1.06 36.92
C HIS A 111 -13.24 -2.39 36.82
N GLU A 112 -13.98 -3.45 36.57
CA GLU A 112 -13.41 -4.79 36.42
C GLU A 112 -12.87 -5.01 34.98
N VAL A 113 -13.38 -4.25 34.01
CA VAL A 113 -12.96 -4.32 32.59
C VAL A 113 -12.94 -2.95 31.96
N ILE A 114 -11.92 -2.65 31.15
CA ILE A 114 -11.87 -1.46 30.28
C ILE A 114 -11.51 -1.83 28.85
N PHE A 115 -12.11 -1.17 27.88
CA PHE A 115 -11.88 -1.39 26.46
C PHE A 115 -11.05 -0.27 25.84
N GLY A 116 -10.06 -0.63 25.02
CA GLY A 116 -9.41 0.27 24.06
C GLY A 116 -10.17 0.37 22.74
N SER A 117 -9.81 1.32 21.90
CA SER A 117 -10.29 1.43 20.53
C SER A 117 -9.25 0.93 19.54
N PHE A 118 -9.68 0.15 18.55
CA PHE A 118 -8.83 -0.29 17.45
C PHE A 118 -8.62 0.82 16.44
N ASN A 119 -7.44 0.88 15.85
CA ASN A 119 -7.19 1.73 14.68
C ASN A 119 -8.04 1.20 13.51
N LYS A 120 -9.09 1.95 13.14
CA LYS A 120 -9.77 1.70 11.86
C LYS A 120 -8.89 2.29 10.77
N GLN A 121 -8.31 1.42 9.95
CA GLN A 121 -7.57 1.79 8.74
C GLN A 121 -8.25 2.95 8.00
N ASN A 122 -7.49 3.98 7.64
CA ASN A 122 -7.79 5.20 6.88
C ASN A 122 -7.88 6.53 7.66
N LYS A 123 -7.53 6.59 8.92
CA LYS A 123 -7.25 7.88 9.55
C LYS A 123 -5.81 7.88 10.01
N LYS A 124 -4.98 8.73 9.40
CA LYS A 124 -3.64 9.05 9.91
C LYS A 124 -3.79 9.46 11.36
N ALA A 125 -3.43 8.59 12.27
CA ALA A 125 -3.26 8.93 13.66
C ALA A 125 -1.80 9.34 13.84
N ASN A 126 -1.44 10.55 13.48
CA ASN A 126 -0.30 11.20 14.09
C ASN A 126 -0.74 11.51 15.53
N LEU A 127 -0.44 10.62 16.44
CA LEU A 127 -0.55 10.84 17.88
C LEU A 127 0.58 11.79 18.32
N THR A 128 0.43 13.08 18.00
CA THR A 128 1.16 14.12 18.70
C THR A 128 0.42 14.41 20.01
N LEU A 129 1.07 14.21 21.13
CA LEU A 129 0.52 14.56 22.44
C LEU A 129 0.20 16.08 22.55
N PRO A 130 -0.89 16.46 23.27
CA PRO A 130 -1.74 15.59 24.09
C PRO A 130 -3.03 15.18 23.38
N VAL A 131 -3.17 13.90 23.13
CA VAL A 131 -4.47 13.38 22.67
C VAL A 131 -5.44 13.45 23.86
N LYS A 132 -6.50 14.24 23.73
CA LYS A 132 -7.60 14.25 24.71
C LYS A 132 -8.34 12.90 24.63
N HIS A 133 -7.89 11.93 25.40
CA HIS A 133 -8.61 10.67 25.52
C HIS A 133 -9.91 10.90 26.29
N ARG A 134 -11.04 10.58 25.66
CA ARG A 134 -12.35 10.62 26.32
C ARG A 134 -12.78 9.20 26.67
N ILE A 135 -13.17 9.00 27.91
CA ILE A 135 -13.85 7.77 28.31
C ILE A 135 -15.30 7.87 27.87
N LYS A 136 -15.76 6.85 27.15
CA LYS A 136 -17.20 6.69 26.82
C LYS A 136 -17.70 5.42 27.44
N TYR A 137 -18.86 5.50 28.07
CA TYR A 137 -19.57 4.33 28.58
C TYR A 137 -20.52 3.80 27.51
N SER A 138 -20.41 2.52 27.14
CA SER A 138 -21.20 1.95 26.05
C SER A 138 -21.79 0.59 26.42
N LYS A 139 -23.12 0.49 26.31
CA LYS A 139 -23.84 -0.79 26.42
C LYS A 139 -23.58 -1.73 25.22
N SER A 140 -23.09 -1.19 24.10
CA SER A 140 -23.08 -1.90 22.82
C SER A 140 -21.73 -2.57 22.49
N LYS A 141 -20.69 -2.42 23.31
CA LYS A 141 -19.33 -2.86 22.93
C LYS A 141 -19.02 -4.32 23.17
N PHE A 142 -19.82 -5.05 23.94
CA PHE A 142 -19.78 -6.52 23.93
C PHE A 142 -20.24 -7.13 22.61
N ARG A 143 -20.75 -6.32 21.66
CA ARG A 143 -21.11 -6.80 20.32
C ARG A 143 -19.92 -7.22 19.46
N ASN A 144 -18.70 -6.84 19.82
CA ASN A 144 -17.49 -7.33 19.19
C ASN A 144 -17.02 -8.57 19.96
N GLU A 145 -17.02 -9.72 19.33
CA GLU A 145 -16.69 -11.02 19.90
C GLU A 145 -15.18 -11.21 20.16
N SER A 146 -14.36 -10.17 20.18
CA SER A 146 -12.92 -10.30 20.39
C SER A 146 -12.50 -9.91 21.79
N VAL A 147 -11.62 -10.70 22.40
CA VAL A 147 -10.97 -10.40 23.70
C VAL A 147 -9.86 -9.37 23.60
N LEU A 148 -9.39 -9.10 22.38
CA LEU A 148 -8.26 -8.18 22.14
C LEU A 148 -8.60 -6.75 22.53
N ASN A 149 -7.57 -6.00 22.93
CA ASN A 149 -7.65 -4.60 23.33
C ASN A 149 -8.62 -4.34 24.50
N ARG A 150 -8.61 -5.25 25.47
CA ARG A 150 -9.38 -5.20 26.72
C ARG A 150 -8.46 -5.53 27.88
N LEU A 151 -8.55 -4.73 28.94
CA LEU A 151 -7.87 -5.00 30.19
C LEU A 151 -8.90 -5.54 31.18
N PHE A 152 -8.66 -6.74 31.69
CA PHE A 152 -9.52 -7.43 32.66
C PHE A 152 -8.85 -7.45 34.01
N ARG A 153 -9.62 -7.25 35.11
CA ARG A 153 -9.12 -7.55 36.47
C ARG A 153 -9.04 -9.06 36.65
N ARG A 154 -7.90 -9.57 37.13
CA ARG A 154 -7.67 -11.02 37.28
C ARG A 154 -8.67 -11.68 38.22
N THR A 155 -9.05 -11.03 39.34
CA THR A 155 -10.07 -11.54 40.25
C THR A 155 -11.39 -11.86 39.54
N LEU A 156 -11.83 -11.02 38.62
CA LEU A 156 -13.02 -11.31 37.82
C LEU A 156 -12.84 -12.55 36.93
N VAL A 157 -11.66 -12.70 36.30
CA VAL A 157 -11.36 -13.87 35.46
C VAL A 157 -11.38 -15.15 36.26
N ASP A 158 -10.83 -15.10 37.48
CA ASP A 158 -10.75 -16.24 38.39
C ASP A 158 -12.13 -16.57 39.00
N GLU A 159 -12.87 -15.57 39.49
CA GLU A 159 -14.19 -15.73 40.12
C GLU A 159 -15.24 -16.31 39.16
N LEU A 160 -15.21 -15.88 37.88
CA LEU A 160 -16.13 -16.38 36.89
C LEU A 160 -15.55 -17.58 36.10
N ASN A 161 -14.37 -18.07 36.49
CA ASN A 161 -13.65 -19.16 35.81
C ASN A 161 -13.63 -18.99 34.30
N LEU A 162 -13.26 -17.76 33.85
CA LEU A 162 -13.27 -17.44 32.41
C LEU A 162 -12.17 -18.22 31.71
N ARG A 163 -12.55 -19.06 30.73
CA ARG A 163 -11.66 -19.86 29.91
C ARG A 163 -12.12 -19.80 28.46
N PHE A 164 -11.19 -19.98 27.55
CA PHE A 164 -11.46 -20.19 26.14
C PHE A 164 -11.83 -21.67 25.94
N ASP A 165 -12.84 -21.92 25.13
CA ASP A 165 -13.17 -23.29 24.73
C ASP A 165 -12.18 -23.76 23.66
N GLU A 166 -11.42 -24.79 23.94
CA GLU A 166 -10.33 -25.29 23.12
C GLU A 166 -10.81 -26.12 21.92
N ASP A 167 -12.09 -26.49 21.89
CA ASP A 167 -12.72 -27.18 20.76
C ASP A 167 -12.84 -26.25 19.53
N TYR A 168 -12.78 -24.92 19.72
CA TYR A 168 -12.98 -23.92 18.65
C TYR A 168 -11.68 -23.27 18.20
N ARG A 169 -11.41 -23.40 16.89
CA ARG A 169 -10.25 -22.80 16.25
C ARG A 169 -10.43 -21.33 15.91
N TYR A 170 -11.65 -20.93 15.48
CA TYR A 170 -11.91 -19.58 14.96
C TYR A 170 -12.69 -18.69 15.91
N TYR A 171 -13.56 -19.26 16.75
CA TYR A 171 -14.57 -18.47 17.49
C TYR A 171 -14.52 -18.69 19.02
N SER A 172 -13.38 -19.04 19.59
CA SER A 172 -13.19 -19.29 21.01
C SER A 172 -13.36 -18.04 21.91
N ASP A 173 -13.18 -16.83 21.38
CA ASP A 173 -13.26 -15.59 22.17
C ASP A 173 -14.63 -15.38 22.83
N LEU A 174 -15.72 -15.80 22.19
CA LEU A 174 -17.06 -15.60 22.73
C LEU A 174 -17.32 -16.46 23.96
N THR A 175 -16.74 -17.64 24.07
CA THR A 175 -16.90 -18.51 25.24
C THR A 175 -16.31 -17.84 26.50
N PHE A 176 -15.21 -17.11 26.34
CA PHE A 176 -14.61 -16.30 27.41
C PHE A 176 -15.46 -15.05 27.75
N LEU A 177 -16.12 -14.43 26.77
CA LEU A 177 -16.82 -13.16 26.96
C LEU A 177 -18.29 -13.29 27.36
N LEU A 178 -18.94 -14.42 27.03
CA LEU A 178 -20.38 -14.57 27.22
C LEU A 178 -20.81 -14.51 28.70
N PRO A 179 -20.07 -15.08 29.68
CA PRO A 179 -20.40 -14.94 31.09
C PRO A 179 -20.45 -13.49 31.59
N LEU A 180 -19.72 -12.59 30.92
CA LEU A 180 -19.64 -11.17 31.31
C LEU A 180 -20.88 -10.34 30.91
N LEU A 181 -21.79 -10.88 30.07
CA LEU A 181 -22.97 -10.16 29.62
C LEU A 181 -23.91 -9.72 30.72
N ASP A 182 -24.04 -10.54 31.76
CA ASP A 182 -24.91 -10.23 32.90
C ASP A 182 -24.22 -9.39 33.97
N TYR A 183 -22.87 -9.39 33.95
CA TYR A 183 -22.08 -8.70 34.94
C TYR A 183 -22.03 -7.17 34.74
N PHE A 184 -22.05 -6.71 33.47
CA PHE A 184 -21.90 -5.30 33.17
C PHE A 184 -23.08 -4.69 32.43
N LYS A 185 -23.64 -3.60 32.97
CA LYS A 185 -24.59 -2.75 32.24
C LYS A 185 -23.87 -1.82 31.22
N THR A 186 -22.70 -1.34 31.57
CA THR A 186 -21.87 -0.43 30.75
C THR A 186 -20.38 -0.69 31.02
N VAL A 187 -19.54 -0.52 30.01
CA VAL A 187 -18.08 -0.68 30.12
C VAL A 187 -17.37 0.59 29.68
N PRO A 188 -16.39 1.08 30.46
CA PRO A 188 -15.55 2.22 30.06
C PRO A 188 -14.77 1.88 28.80
N THR A 189 -14.61 2.86 27.94
CA THR A 189 -13.87 2.70 26.67
C THR A 189 -13.03 3.92 26.39
N ILE A 190 -11.75 3.70 26.10
CA ILE A 190 -10.82 4.72 25.64
C ILE A 190 -11.07 5.00 24.14
N THR A 191 -11.24 6.27 23.77
CA THR A 191 -11.53 6.66 22.38
C THR A 191 -10.30 6.82 21.49
N GLY A 192 -9.08 6.76 22.04
CA GLY A 192 -7.82 6.75 21.32
C GLY A 192 -7.50 5.39 20.67
N TYR A 193 -6.76 5.40 19.59
CA TYR A 193 -6.32 4.16 18.93
C TYR A 193 -5.04 3.67 19.61
N ILE A 194 -5.18 2.75 20.54
CA ILE A 194 -4.07 2.21 21.32
C ILE A 194 -3.60 0.83 20.88
N TYR A 195 -4.36 0.15 20.02
CA TYR A 195 -4.08 -1.17 19.47
C TYR A 195 -3.95 -1.06 17.95
N LYS A 196 -2.82 -1.48 17.39
CA LYS A 196 -2.49 -1.46 15.97
C LYS A 196 -2.60 -2.87 15.41
N LYS A 197 -3.70 -3.16 14.70
CA LYS A 197 -3.90 -4.47 14.09
C LYS A 197 -3.14 -4.56 12.78
N GLN A 198 -2.28 -5.58 12.66
CA GLN A 198 -1.56 -5.91 11.44
C GLN A 198 -2.46 -6.69 10.48
N TRP A 199 -2.42 -6.33 9.20
CA TRP A 199 -3.13 -7.07 8.15
C TRP A 199 -2.13 -7.86 7.34
N ARG A 200 -2.19 -9.18 7.45
CA ARG A 200 -1.39 -10.10 6.64
C ARG A 200 -1.95 -10.16 5.23
N LYS A 201 -1.43 -9.34 4.33
CA LYS A 201 -1.78 -9.31 2.91
C LYS A 201 -0.54 -9.40 2.03
N ASP A 202 0.60 -9.71 2.63
CA ASP A 202 1.82 -9.97 1.92
C ASP A 202 1.77 -11.39 1.36
N PRO A 203 2.03 -11.61 0.06
CA PRO A 203 2.02 -12.95 -0.53
C PRO A 203 3.08 -13.90 0.04
N ASP A 204 4.13 -13.36 0.66
CA ASP A 204 5.19 -14.15 1.30
C ASP A 204 4.88 -14.47 2.78
N SER A 205 3.81 -13.88 3.33
CA SER A 205 3.42 -14.14 4.72
C SER A 205 2.40 -15.27 4.80
N PRO A 206 2.52 -16.17 5.80
CA PRO A 206 1.50 -17.18 6.02
C PRO A 206 0.15 -16.52 6.26
N GLU A 207 -0.89 -17.11 5.68
CA GLU A 207 -2.26 -16.62 5.84
C GLU A 207 -2.67 -16.57 7.31
N SER A 208 -3.41 -15.53 7.70
CA SER A 208 -3.99 -15.47 9.03
C SER A 208 -5.15 -16.47 9.18
N LEU A 209 -5.45 -16.90 10.41
CA LEU A 209 -6.60 -17.79 10.69
C LEU A 209 -7.91 -17.29 10.05
N THR A 210 -8.08 -15.98 9.91
CA THR A 210 -9.27 -15.37 9.30
C THR A 210 -9.33 -15.49 7.78
N GLN A 211 -8.30 -15.99 7.11
CA GLN A 211 -8.23 -16.15 5.64
C GLN A 211 -8.47 -17.60 5.18
N HIS A 212 -8.58 -18.54 6.12
CA HIS A 212 -8.81 -19.96 5.84
C HIS A 212 -10.28 -20.29 5.54
N ASP A 213 -10.51 -21.54 5.22
CA ASP A 213 -11.73 -22.25 4.85
C ASP A 213 -13.04 -21.65 5.39
N ASP A 214 -13.82 -21.08 4.49
CA ASP A 214 -15.09 -20.45 4.83
C ASP A 214 -16.19 -21.45 5.25
N VAL A 215 -16.13 -22.71 4.74
CA VAL A 215 -17.06 -23.77 5.13
C VAL A 215 -16.81 -24.19 6.58
N ALA A 216 -15.54 -24.45 6.92
CA ALA A 216 -15.17 -24.82 8.29
C ALA A 216 -15.57 -23.74 9.30
N LYS A 217 -15.36 -22.45 8.96
CA LYS A 217 -15.78 -21.33 9.81
C LYS A 217 -17.30 -21.27 10.03
N ILE A 218 -18.08 -21.50 8.97
CA ILE A 218 -19.54 -21.48 9.09
C ILE A 218 -20.00 -22.64 9.95
N LYS A 219 -19.47 -23.84 9.76
CA LYS A 219 -19.79 -25.01 10.56
C LYS A 219 -19.41 -24.83 12.03
N GLU A 220 -18.19 -24.40 12.31
CA GLU A 220 -17.74 -24.11 13.68
C GLU A 220 -18.60 -23.05 14.36
N TYR A 221 -19.00 -22.00 13.60
CA TYR A 221 -19.91 -20.98 14.14
C TYR A 221 -21.26 -21.54 14.55
N VAL A 222 -21.83 -22.44 13.74
CA VAL A 222 -23.09 -23.08 13.99
C VAL A 222 -23.02 -24.04 15.18
N GLU A 223 -21.98 -24.88 15.24
CA GLU A 223 -21.73 -25.78 16.37
C GLU A 223 -21.60 -25.03 17.69
N ARG A 224 -20.76 -23.98 17.71
CA ARG A 224 -20.63 -23.10 18.86
C ARG A 224 -21.98 -22.45 19.26
N PHE A 225 -22.78 -22.02 18.27
CA PHE A 225 -24.08 -21.41 18.53
C PHE A 225 -24.97 -22.39 19.30
N HIS A 226 -25.07 -23.64 18.86
CA HIS A 226 -25.89 -24.67 19.50
C HIS A 226 -25.36 -25.00 20.92
N LYS A 227 -24.06 -25.25 21.08
CA LYS A 227 -23.45 -25.49 22.39
C LYS A 227 -23.74 -24.36 23.39
N LEU A 228 -23.57 -23.13 22.96
CA LEU A 228 -23.81 -21.96 23.83
C LEU A 228 -25.30 -21.74 24.11
N THR A 229 -26.21 -22.02 23.17
CA THR A 229 -27.66 -21.90 23.44
C THR A 229 -28.17 -23.00 24.37
N GLU A 230 -27.53 -24.16 24.39
CA GLU A 230 -27.80 -25.21 25.34
C GLU A 230 -27.29 -24.83 26.76
N VAL A 231 -26.02 -24.44 26.87
CA VAL A 231 -25.38 -24.04 28.17
C VAL A 231 -26.13 -22.87 28.81
N TYR A 232 -26.60 -21.92 28.02
CA TYR A 232 -27.30 -20.72 28.51
C TYR A 232 -28.82 -20.77 28.31
N SER A 233 -29.42 -21.97 28.18
CA SER A 233 -30.85 -22.14 27.92
C SER A 233 -31.76 -21.40 28.93
N GLU A 234 -31.37 -21.34 30.17
CA GLU A 234 -32.07 -20.63 31.25
C GLU A 234 -31.81 -19.11 31.28
N ASN A 235 -30.94 -18.60 30.39
CA ASN A 235 -30.60 -17.18 30.34
C ASN A 235 -31.17 -16.46 29.10
N PRO A 236 -32.37 -15.84 29.16
CA PRO A 236 -33.01 -15.20 28.01
C PRO A 236 -32.18 -14.07 27.41
N LYS A 237 -31.33 -13.40 28.21
CA LYS A 237 -30.49 -12.31 27.70
C LYS A 237 -29.33 -12.86 26.84
N ALA A 238 -28.70 -13.96 27.27
CA ALA A 238 -27.66 -14.65 26.53
C ALA A 238 -28.22 -15.21 25.23
N ILE A 239 -29.37 -15.90 25.27
CA ILE A 239 -30.07 -16.41 24.09
C ILE A 239 -30.36 -15.27 23.08
N LYS A 240 -30.97 -14.18 23.57
CA LYS A 240 -31.23 -13.02 22.72
C LYS A 240 -29.96 -12.40 22.14
N PHE A 241 -28.87 -12.38 22.86
CA PHE A 241 -27.59 -11.92 22.39
C PHE A 241 -27.06 -12.83 21.27
N LEU A 242 -27.04 -14.15 21.47
CA LEU A 242 -26.60 -15.16 20.49
C LEU A 242 -27.41 -15.06 19.19
N CYS A 243 -28.72 -14.97 19.28
CA CYS A 243 -29.59 -14.77 18.11
C CYS A 243 -29.25 -13.48 17.33
N ASN A 244 -29.01 -12.36 18.03
CA ASN A 244 -28.60 -11.11 17.38
C ASN A 244 -27.20 -11.20 16.76
N GLN A 245 -26.28 -11.94 17.38
CA GLN A 245 -24.94 -12.17 16.84
C GLN A 245 -24.97 -13.02 15.56
N PHE A 246 -25.76 -14.10 15.53
CA PHE A 246 -25.93 -14.88 14.32
C PHE A 246 -26.48 -14.02 13.17
N ILE A 247 -27.52 -13.21 13.39
CA ILE A 247 -28.05 -12.31 12.38
C ILE A 247 -26.98 -11.31 11.90
N SER A 248 -26.11 -10.84 12.81
CA SER A 248 -24.98 -10.00 12.44
C SER A 248 -23.96 -10.75 11.57
N TYR A 249 -23.60 -11.96 11.96
CA TYR A 249 -22.70 -12.85 11.24
C TYR A 249 -23.24 -13.16 9.85
N TYR A 250 -24.51 -13.55 9.74
CA TYR A 250 -25.18 -13.77 8.48
C TYR A 250 -25.08 -12.54 7.56
N CYS A 251 -25.44 -11.36 8.06
CA CYS A 251 -25.45 -10.11 7.28
C CYS A 251 -24.04 -9.61 6.88
N GLN A 252 -23.01 -9.89 7.68
CA GLN A 252 -21.67 -9.33 7.48
C GLN A 252 -20.71 -10.31 6.82
N TYR A 253 -20.96 -11.61 6.91
CA TYR A 253 -20.07 -12.65 6.43
C TYR A 253 -20.78 -13.66 5.51
N VAL A 254 -21.74 -14.45 6.03
CA VAL A 254 -22.34 -15.57 5.29
C VAL A 254 -22.95 -15.16 3.95
N ILE A 255 -23.68 -14.03 3.90
CA ILE A 255 -24.25 -13.49 2.65
C ILE A 255 -23.16 -13.31 1.58
N PHE A 256 -22.00 -12.79 1.96
CA PHE A 256 -20.91 -12.50 1.02
C PHE A 256 -20.24 -13.78 0.55
N VAL A 257 -19.99 -14.73 1.44
CA VAL A 257 -19.44 -16.03 1.09
C VAL A 257 -20.37 -16.75 0.12
N LEU A 258 -21.67 -16.87 0.43
CA LEU A 258 -22.65 -17.52 -0.44
C LEU A 258 -22.89 -16.78 -1.77
N GLN A 259 -22.52 -15.51 -1.89
CA GLN A 259 -22.59 -14.76 -3.15
C GLN A 259 -21.37 -14.95 -4.04
N GLU A 260 -20.23 -15.39 -3.50
CA GLU A 260 -18.96 -15.54 -4.21
C GLU A 260 -18.58 -17.04 -4.41
N GLN A 261 -19.03 -17.92 -3.52
CA GLN A 261 -18.70 -19.36 -3.53
C GLN A 261 -19.94 -20.23 -3.61
N ASP A 262 -19.81 -21.37 -4.28
CA ASP A 262 -20.88 -22.37 -4.42
C ASP A 262 -20.77 -23.46 -3.35
N ILE A 263 -20.99 -23.09 -2.10
CA ILE A 263 -20.89 -23.98 -0.94
C ILE A 263 -22.26 -24.27 -0.28
N TYR A 264 -23.35 -24.05 -0.99
CA TYR A 264 -24.71 -24.17 -0.42
C TYR A 264 -24.97 -25.57 0.13
N SER A 265 -24.63 -26.62 -0.61
CA SER A 265 -24.83 -28.02 -0.20
C SER A 265 -24.09 -28.37 1.09
N GLU A 266 -23.00 -27.68 1.42
CA GLU A 266 -22.15 -27.96 2.57
C GLU A 266 -22.60 -27.27 3.85
N VAL A 267 -23.31 -26.13 3.74
CA VAL A 267 -23.62 -25.28 4.90
C VAL A 267 -25.11 -25.01 5.10
N LEU A 268 -25.98 -25.36 4.15
CA LEU A 268 -27.40 -25.01 4.22
C LEU A 268 -28.12 -25.72 5.35
N GLU A 269 -27.77 -26.99 5.62
CA GLU A 269 -28.33 -27.78 6.73
C GLU A 269 -28.01 -27.12 8.08
N ASP A 270 -26.72 -26.82 8.27
CA ASP A 270 -26.21 -26.20 9.49
C ASP A 270 -26.86 -24.82 9.73
N LEU A 271 -26.89 -23.95 8.70
CA LEU A 271 -27.54 -22.66 8.77
C LEU A 271 -29.06 -22.78 9.03
N SER A 272 -29.72 -23.81 8.50
CA SER A 272 -31.14 -24.04 8.69
C SER A 272 -31.47 -24.36 10.17
N SER A 273 -30.64 -25.15 10.84
CA SER A 273 -30.81 -25.49 12.26
C SER A 273 -30.80 -24.25 13.15
N VAL A 274 -29.85 -23.33 12.91
CA VAL A 274 -29.78 -22.06 13.66
C VAL A 274 -30.98 -21.16 13.37
N VAL A 275 -31.41 -21.06 12.09
CA VAL A 275 -32.55 -20.20 11.74
C VAL A 275 -33.86 -20.74 12.33
N GLN A 276 -34.04 -22.07 12.38
CA GLN A 276 -35.18 -22.68 13.08
C GLN A 276 -35.19 -22.34 14.56
N PHE A 277 -34.04 -22.40 15.22
CA PHE A 277 -33.92 -21.99 16.63
C PHE A 277 -34.28 -20.51 16.82
N ILE A 278 -33.80 -19.63 15.95
CA ILE A 278 -34.04 -18.18 16.05
C ILE A 278 -35.53 -17.83 15.84
N ASP A 279 -36.24 -18.55 14.99
CA ASP A 279 -37.67 -18.29 14.74
C ASP A 279 -38.56 -18.57 15.97
N THR A 280 -38.09 -19.43 16.90
CA THR A 280 -38.79 -19.72 18.16
C THR A 280 -38.38 -18.79 19.30
N HIS A 281 -37.37 -17.96 19.09
CA HIS A 281 -36.81 -17.06 20.11
C HIS A 281 -36.86 -15.59 19.65
N SER A 282 -36.96 -14.67 20.61
CA SER A 282 -37.02 -13.25 20.29
C SER A 282 -35.63 -12.65 20.00
N TYR A 283 -35.50 -11.86 18.96
CA TYR A 283 -34.35 -11.02 18.68
C TYR A 283 -34.77 -9.55 18.53
N SER A 284 -33.84 -8.62 18.83
CA SER A 284 -34.14 -7.18 18.81
C SER A 284 -33.63 -6.45 17.56
N ARG A 285 -32.87 -7.13 16.70
CA ARG A 285 -32.28 -6.50 15.52
C ARG A 285 -33.31 -6.31 14.43
N ARG A 286 -33.49 -5.06 13.95
CA ARG A 286 -34.29 -4.79 12.74
C ARG A 286 -33.55 -5.37 11.53
N ILE A 287 -34.16 -6.30 10.83
CA ILE A 287 -33.66 -6.90 9.59
C ILE A 287 -34.49 -6.44 8.40
N SER A 288 -33.85 -6.27 7.24
CA SER A 288 -34.52 -5.86 6.02
C SER A 288 -35.45 -6.95 5.52
N PHE A 289 -36.42 -6.55 4.68
CA PHE A 289 -37.36 -7.47 4.02
C PHE A 289 -36.60 -8.60 3.25
N PHE A 290 -35.51 -8.27 2.57
CA PHE A 290 -34.74 -9.26 1.84
C PHE A 290 -34.10 -10.31 2.77
N ILE A 291 -33.46 -9.86 3.87
CA ILE A 291 -32.88 -10.78 4.84
C ILE A 291 -33.92 -11.71 5.44
N LYS A 292 -35.13 -11.20 5.76
CA LYS A 292 -36.22 -12.07 6.23
C LYS A 292 -36.56 -13.17 5.25
N ARG A 293 -36.62 -12.84 3.93
CA ARG A 293 -36.90 -13.84 2.89
C ARG A 293 -35.77 -14.83 2.68
N GLU A 294 -34.52 -14.37 2.79
CA GLU A 294 -33.34 -15.22 2.72
C GLU A 294 -33.32 -16.22 3.89
N LEU A 295 -33.49 -15.76 5.13
CA LEU A 295 -33.57 -16.61 6.32
C LEU A 295 -34.76 -17.61 6.20
N LYS A 296 -35.91 -17.20 5.69
CA LYS A 296 -37.04 -18.12 5.42
C LYS A 296 -36.68 -19.19 4.37
N ALA A 297 -35.88 -18.84 3.34
CA ALA A 297 -35.41 -19.81 2.35
C ALA A 297 -34.38 -20.79 2.97
N ILE A 298 -33.48 -20.32 3.84
CA ILE A 298 -32.55 -21.13 4.62
C ILE A 298 -33.31 -22.12 5.52
N ARG A 299 -34.27 -21.62 6.31
CA ARG A 299 -35.10 -22.44 7.20
C ARG A 299 -35.77 -23.60 6.45
N ASN A 300 -36.28 -23.33 5.26
CA ASN A 300 -36.98 -24.32 4.44
C ASN A 300 -36.02 -25.16 3.57
N LYS A 301 -34.71 -24.97 3.69
CA LYS A 301 -33.64 -25.61 2.89
C LYS A 301 -33.85 -25.43 1.37
N ASP A 302 -34.52 -24.32 0.95
CA ASP A 302 -34.83 -24.01 -0.44
C ASP A 302 -33.63 -23.29 -1.09
N GLU A 303 -32.66 -24.08 -1.51
CA GLU A 303 -31.43 -23.58 -2.14
C GLU A 303 -31.71 -22.75 -3.40
N LYS A 304 -32.61 -23.23 -4.28
CA LYS A 304 -32.95 -22.54 -5.54
C LYS A 304 -33.46 -21.13 -5.27
N LYS A 305 -34.34 -20.99 -4.29
CA LYS A 305 -34.93 -19.71 -3.89
C LYS A 305 -33.89 -18.82 -3.21
N LEU A 306 -33.04 -19.39 -2.33
CA LEU A 306 -31.95 -18.67 -1.67
C LEU A 306 -30.99 -18.08 -2.69
N ARG A 307 -30.51 -18.85 -3.67
CA ARG A 307 -29.66 -18.38 -4.77
C ARG A 307 -30.27 -17.21 -5.53
N LYS A 308 -31.56 -17.27 -5.85
CA LYS A 308 -32.27 -16.15 -6.51
C LYS A 308 -32.34 -14.90 -5.65
N LEU A 309 -32.65 -15.05 -4.37
CA LEU A 309 -32.75 -13.92 -3.42
C LEU A 309 -31.38 -13.27 -3.21
N LEU A 310 -30.31 -14.04 -3.00
CA LEU A 310 -28.96 -13.54 -2.82
C LEU A 310 -28.43 -12.82 -4.08
N LYS A 311 -28.74 -13.36 -5.27
CA LYS A 311 -28.41 -12.69 -6.54
C LYS A 311 -29.13 -11.35 -6.67
N LEU A 312 -30.44 -11.29 -6.36
CA LEU A 312 -31.23 -10.05 -6.36
C LEU A 312 -30.71 -9.05 -5.33
N HIS A 313 -30.41 -9.51 -4.11
CA HIS A 313 -29.84 -8.68 -3.05
C HIS A 313 -28.49 -8.09 -3.45
N LYS A 314 -27.61 -8.91 -4.09
CA LYS A 314 -26.31 -8.44 -4.65
C LYS A 314 -26.55 -7.32 -5.67
N VAL A 315 -27.46 -7.50 -6.61
CA VAL A 315 -27.80 -6.50 -7.64
C VAL A 315 -28.30 -5.21 -7.01
N LEU A 316 -29.28 -5.28 -6.11
CA LEU A 316 -29.85 -4.09 -5.44
C LEU A 316 -28.79 -3.34 -4.60
N ARG A 317 -27.92 -4.07 -3.90
CA ARG A 317 -26.82 -3.48 -3.14
C ARG A 317 -25.83 -2.75 -4.05
N ILE A 318 -25.48 -3.35 -5.19
CA ILE A 318 -24.59 -2.75 -6.19
C ILE A 318 -25.24 -1.50 -6.77
N THR A 319 -26.51 -1.57 -7.19
CA THR A 319 -27.25 -0.43 -7.75
C THR A 319 -27.37 0.71 -6.74
N SER A 320 -27.76 0.41 -5.50
CA SER A 320 -27.84 1.42 -4.44
C SER A 320 -26.50 2.08 -4.13
N ARG A 321 -25.40 1.31 -4.20
CA ARG A 321 -24.03 1.87 -4.03
C ARG A 321 -23.61 2.72 -5.23
N SER A 322 -23.98 2.31 -6.44
CA SER A 322 -23.62 3.03 -7.67
C SER A 322 -24.26 4.42 -7.76
N LEU A 323 -25.49 4.55 -7.26
CA LEU A 323 -26.21 5.83 -7.21
C LEU A 323 -25.61 6.84 -6.22
N LYS A 324 -24.70 6.42 -5.33
CA LYS A 324 -24.03 7.30 -4.34
C LYS A 324 -22.87 8.14 -4.92
N GLY A 325 -22.78 8.30 -6.23
CA GLY A 325 -21.83 9.17 -6.89
C GLY A 325 -21.36 8.69 -8.26
N ARG A 326 -21.08 9.61 -9.17
CA ARG A 326 -20.69 9.36 -10.57
C ARG A 326 -19.57 8.34 -10.71
N GLN A 327 -18.51 8.43 -9.91
CA GLN A 327 -17.38 7.51 -9.95
C GLN A 327 -17.78 6.06 -9.62
N LYS A 328 -18.72 5.87 -8.66
CA LYS A 328 -19.21 4.55 -8.29
C LYS A 328 -20.09 3.97 -9.40
N LEU A 329 -20.92 4.81 -10.02
CA LEU A 329 -21.72 4.42 -11.18
C LEU A 329 -20.83 3.97 -12.34
N TYR A 330 -19.80 4.74 -12.71
CA TYR A 330 -18.91 4.40 -13.81
C TYR A 330 -18.15 3.09 -13.57
N ARG A 331 -17.67 2.85 -12.33
CA ARG A 331 -17.07 1.57 -11.96
C ARG A 331 -18.05 0.40 -12.04
N THR A 332 -19.32 0.63 -11.69
CA THR A 332 -20.36 -0.39 -11.84
C THR A 332 -20.63 -0.69 -13.31
N LEU A 333 -20.75 0.32 -14.15
CA LEU A 333 -20.91 0.16 -15.59
C LEU A 333 -19.69 -0.56 -16.20
N TYR A 334 -18.47 -0.22 -15.77
CA TYR A 334 -17.28 -0.93 -16.17
C TYR A 334 -17.39 -2.44 -15.87
N ASN A 335 -17.59 -2.81 -14.60
CA ASN A 335 -17.51 -4.19 -14.15
C ASN A 335 -18.68 -5.07 -14.63
N TYR A 336 -19.87 -4.51 -14.86
CA TYR A 336 -21.08 -5.30 -15.13
C TYR A 336 -21.66 -5.10 -16.54
N VAL A 337 -21.26 -4.06 -17.24
CA VAL A 337 -21.76 -3.74 -18.59
C VAL A 337 -20.61 -3.71 -19.61
N PHE A 338 -19.65 -2.79 -19.46
CA PHE A 338 -18.65 -2.56 -20.50
C PHE A 338 -17.67 -3.73 -20.70
N THR A 339 -17.30 -4.43 -19.61
CA THR A 339 -16.45 -5.63 -19.71
C THR A 339 -17.16 -6.81 -20.40
N LYS A 340 -18.47 -6.78 -20.57
CA LYS A 340 -19.23 -7.80 -21.30
C LYS A 340 -19.42 -7.47 -22.79
N LEU A 341 -19.13 -6.25 -23.20
CA LEU A 341 -19.14 -5.86 -24.61
C LEU A 341 -17.93 -6.50 -25.34
N PRO A 342 -18.02 -6.74 -26.65
CA PRO A 342 -16.91 -7.26 -27.43
C PRO A 342 -15.62 -6.43 -27.27
N MET A 343 -14.48 -7.09 -27.18
CA MET A 343 -13.17 -6.41 -27.14
C MET A 343 -12.90 -5.77 -28.51
N GLN A 344 -12.26 -4.62 -28.49
CA GLN A 344 -11.81 -3.90 -29.68
C GLN A 344 -10.34 -4.23 -29.93
N ASN A 345 -10.08 -5.24 -30.76
CA ASN A 345 -8.75 -5.80 -30.96
C ASN A 345 -7.73 -4.80 -31.53
N LYS A 346 -8.19 -3.79 -32.27
CA LYS A 346 -7.35 -2.71 -32.80
C LYS A 346 -7.42 -1.42 -31.97
N THR A 347 -7.65 -1.51 -30.66
CA THR A 347 -7.70 -0.31 -29.79
C THR A 347 -6.60 -0.37 -28.73
N ILE A 348 -5.81 0.70 -28.65
CA ILE A 348 -4.75 0.91 -27.66
C ILE A 348 -5.11 2.11 -26.79
N VAL A 349 -5.02 1.95 -25.47
CA VAL A 349 -5.18 3.05 -24.52
C VAL A 349 -3.82 3.39 -23.92
N PHE A 350 -3.41 4.64 -24.07
CA PHE A 350 -2.17 5.21 -23.52
C PHE A 350 -2.47 6.11 -22.32
N GLU A 351 -1.66 6.00 -21.28
CA GLU A 351 -1.70 6.89 -20.12
C GLU A 351 -0.26 7.13 -19.64
N SER A 352 0.15 8.40 -19.49
CA SER A 352 1.43 8.79 -18.90
C SER A 352 1.21 9.62 -17.65
N PHE A 353 1.95 9.30 -16.55
CA PHE A 353 1.91 9.97 -15.24
C PHE A 353 0.48 10.28 -14.74
N LEU A 354 -0.40 9.26 -14.77
CA LEU A 354 -1.82 9.39 -14.39
C LEU A 354 -2.59 10.41 -15.24
N GLY A 355 -2.21 10.56 -16.50
CA GLY A 355 -2.83 11.49 -17.46
C GLY A 355 -2.42 12.94 -17.29
N LYS A 356 -1.33 13.24 -16.60
CA LYS A 356 -0.83 14.61 -16.43
C LYS A 356 -0.11 15.11 -17.67
N ASN A 357 0.73 14.26 -18.27
CA ASN A 357 1.69 14.64 -19.30
C ASN A 357 1.49 13.83 -20.59
N TYR A 358 1.91 14.40 -21.71
CA TYR A 358 2.18 13.69 -22.95
C TYR A 358 3.69 13.48 -23.02
N SER A 359 4.20 12.37 -22.52
CA SER A 359 5.64 12.17 -22.34
C SER A 359 5.99 10.71 -22.06
N ASP A 360 7.29 10.47 -21.87
CA ASP A 360 7.85 9.19 -21.45
C ASP A 360 7.61 8.05 -22.47
N SER A 361 7.99 6.84 -22.13
CA SER A 361 7.87 5.68 -23.00
C SER A 361 6.50 5.47 -23.67
N PRO A 362 5.35 5.75 -23.01
CA PRO A 362 4.06 5.69 -23.71
C PRO A 362 3.94 6.65 -24.90
N LYS A 363 4.55 7.86 -24.83
CA LYS A 363 4.59 8.82 -25.94
C LYS A 363 5.41 8.25 -27.10
N ASN A 364 6.61 7.79 -26.83
CA ASN A 364 7.53 7.32 -27.88
C ASN A 364 7.00 6.05 -28.57
N ILE A 365 6.39 5.13 -27.83
CA ILE A 365 5.71 3.96 -28.41
C ILE A 365 4.54 4.40 -29.32
N TYR A 366 3.76 5.39 -28.89
CA TYR A 366 2.65 5.91 -29.71
C TYR A 366 3.15 6.56 -30.97
N GLU A 367 4.18 7.41 -30.89
CA GLU A 367 4.78 8.10 -32.06
C GLU A 367 5.39 7.09 -33.01
N GLU A 368 6.05 6.04 -32.53
CA GLU A 368 6.55 4.96 -33.39
C GLU A 368 5.43 4.25 -34.16
N LEU A 369 4.32 3.92 -33.46
CA LEU A 369 3.18 3.26 -34.13
C LEU A 369 2.53 4.11 -35.22
N ILE A 370 2.45 5.42 -35.04
CA ILE A 370 1.92 6.31 -36.08
C ILE A 370 2.93 6.52 -37.23
N ASN A 371 4.22 6.59 -36.95
CA ASN A 371 5.28 6.68 -37.94
C ASN A 371 5.34 5.44 -38.85
N GLU A 372 5.11 4.25 -38.28
CA GLU A 372 4.96 2.99 -39.02
C GLU A 372 3.60 2.85 -39.75
N ASN A 373 2.72 3.86 -39.69
CA ASN A 373 1.37 3.86 -40.26
C ASN A 373 0.51 2.66 -39.80
N LYS A 374 0.68 2.21 -38.51
CA LYS A 374 -0.13 1.14 -37.96
C LYS A 374 -1.58 1.57 -37.74
N GLU A 375 -2.52 0.81 -38.31
CA GLU A 375 -3.95 1.09 -38.22
C GLU A 375 -4.55 0.66 -36.90
N TYR A 376 -4.42 1.48 -35.85
CA TYR A 376 -5.06 1.30 -34.56
C TYR A 376 -5.98 2.46 -34.19
N ASN A 377 -6.96 2.19 -33.31
CA ASN A 377 -7.73 3.23 -32.65
C ASN A 377 -6.95 3.68 -31.41
N TYR A 378 -6.30 4.79 -31.49
CA TYR A 378 -5.49 5.35 -30.43
C TYR A 378 -6.32 6.18 -29.47
N ILE A 379 -6.25 5.86 -28.17
CA ILE A 379 -6.96 6.56 -27.10
C ILE A 379 -5.93 7.08 -26.11
N TRP A 380 -5.81 8.39 -26.00
CA TRP A 380 -4.97 9.02 -24.98
C TRP A 380 -5.80 9.46 -23.76
N VAL A 381 -5.34 9.09 -22.58
CA VAL A 381 -5.98 9.43 -21.32
C VAL A 381 -5.28 10.63 -20.68
N PHE A 382 -6.02 11.72 -20.49
CA PHE A 382 -5.53 12.92 -19.81
C PHE A 382 -6.37 13.30 -18.60
N ALA A 383 -5.75 13.92 -17.60
CA ALA A 383 -6.45 14.58 -16.50
C ALA A 383 -7.29 15.76 -17.01
N LYS A 384 -6.70 16.51 -17.97
CA LYS A 384 -7.35 17.59 -18.73
C LYS A 384 -7.07 17.34 -20.22
N PRO A 385 -8.06 16.83 -20.99
CA PRO A 385 -7.94 16.69 -22.44
C PRO A 385 -7.80 18.04 -23.16
N GLY A 386 -7.35 18.01 -24.41
CA GLY A 386 -7.12 19.21 -25.24
C GLY A 386 -5.63 19.54 -25.38
N LYS A 387 -4.75 18.55 -25.17
CA LYS A 387 -3.33 18.69 -25.50
C LYS A 387 -3.13 18.56 -27.01
N ASP A 388 -2.19 19.34 -27.54
CA ASP A 388 -1.71 19.17 -28.89
C ASP A 388 -0.78 17.95 -28.94
N ILE A 389 -1.20 16.91 -29.68
CA ILE A 389 -0.47 15.67 -29.88
C ILE A 389 -0.54 15.23 -31.33
N PRO A 390 0.51 14.61 -31.90
CA PRO A 390 0.52 14.18 -33.28
C PRO A 390 -0.53 13.09 -33.57
N GLY A 391 -0.94 12.94 -34.80
CA GLY A 391 -1.86 11.93 -35.29
C GLY A 391 -3.32 12.17 -34.89
N ASN A 392 -4.15 11.10 -34.95
CA ASN A 392 -5.61 11.19 -34.79
C ASN A 392 -6.08 10.52 -33.48
N ALA A 393 -5.30 10.56 -32.43
CA ALA A 393 -5.68 9.92 -31.18
C ALA A 393 -6.86 10.62 -30.50
N LYS A 394 -7.84 9.84 -30.08
CA LYS A 394 -8.97 10.35 -29.29
C LYS A 394 -8.53 10.60 -27.86
N GLN A 395 -8.68 11.83 -27.40
CA GLN A 395 -8.38 12.19 -26.01
C GLN A 395 -9.59 11.97 -25.10
N VAL A 396 -9.39 11.30 -23.96
CA VAL A 396 -10.43 11.06 -22.97
C VAL A 396 -10.00 11.53 -21.57
N LYS A 397 -10.95 12.11 -20.83
CA LYS A 397 -10.67 12.54 -19.47
C LYS A 397 -10.55 11.32 -18.55
N ARG A 398 -9.45 11.28 -17.78
CA ARG A 398 -9.21 10.22 -16.78
C ARG A 398 -10.38 10.11 -15.81
N LEU A 399 -10.77 8.87 -15.50
CA LEU A 399 -11.90 8.52 -14.61
C LEU A 399 -13.28 9.03 -15.09
N SER A 400 -13.42 9.45 -16.35
CA SER A 400 -14.72 9.75 -16.98
C SER A 400 -15.42 8.46 -17.44
N LEU A 401 -16.69 8.57 -17.85
CA LEU A 401 -17.42 7.43 -18.41
C LEU A 401 -16.71 6.86 -19.66
N ALA A 402 -16.21 7.72 -20.53
CA ALA A 402 -15.46 7.32 -21.73
C ALA A 402 -14.16 6.57 -21.36
N TYR A 403 -13.43 7.03 -20.31
CA TYR A 403 -12.29 6.31 -19.79
C TYR A 403 -12.62 4.87 -19.41
N PHE A 404 -13.66 4.67 -18.59
CA PHE A 404 -14.09 3.33 -18.19
C PHE A 404 -14.55 2.48 -19.37
N TYR A 405 -15.21 3.09 -20.36
CA TYR A 405 -15.65 2.42 -21.58
C TYR A 405 -14.47 1.90 -22.40
N TYR A 406 -13.47 2.76 -22.69
CA TYR A 406 -12.30 2.36 -23.48
C TYR A 406 -11.40 1.39 -22.72
N MET A 407 -11.15 1.60 -21.43
CA MET A 407 -10.39 0.67 -20.61
C MET A 407 -11.03 -0.73 -20.57
N ALA A 408 -12.35 -0.83 -20.62
CA ALA A 408 -13.05 -2.12 -20.65
C ALA A 408 -12.95 -2.83 -21.99
N ARG A 409 -12.81 -2.08 -23.10
CA ARG A 409 -12.93 -2.64 -24.46
C ARG A 409 -11.63 -2.72 -25.23
N ALA A 410 -10.63 -1.91 -24.90
CA ALA A 410 -9.35 -1.91 -25.57
C ALA A 410 -8.61 -3.23 -25.34
N LYS A 411 -7.98 -3.77 -26.39
CA LYS A 411 -7.10 -4.93 -26.30
C LYS A 411 -5.80 -4.57 -25.58
N TYR A 412 -5.27 -3.37 -25.79
CA TYR A 412 -3.97 -2.98 -25.26
C TYR A 412 -4.07 -1.79 -24.31
N TRP A 413 -3.39 -1.90 -23.19
CA TRP A 413 -3.13 -0.82 -22.22
C TRP A 413 -1.64 -0.54 -22.16
N VAL A 414 -1.23 0.71 -22.31
CA VAL A 414 0.16 1.17 -22.20
C VAL A 414 0.23 2.26 -21.16
N SER A 415 1.00 2.05 -20.10
CA SER A 415 1.11 3.05 -19.02
C SER A 415 2.44 2.94 -18.27
N ASN A 416 3.02 4.09 -17.92
CA ASN A 416 4.17 4.18 -17.02
C ASN A 416 3.78 4.26 -15.54
N SER A 417 2.49 4.31 -15.24
CA SER A 417 1.93 4.42 -13.90
C SER A 417 0.96 3.27 -13.61
N ARG A 418 0.65 3.05 -12.33
CA ARG A 418 -0.27 1.99 -11.93
C ARG A 418 -1.71 2.36 -12.24
N ILE A 419 -2.39 1.55 -13.06
CA ILE A 419 -3.82 1.70 -13.36
C ILE A 419 -4.65 1.41 -12.11
N PRO A 420 -5.78 2.13 -11.87
CA PRO A 420 -6.61 1.95 -10.68
C PRO A 420 -7.02 0.50 -10.41
N LYS A 421 -6.92 0.03 -9.17
CA LYS A 421 -7.28 -1.34 -8.73
C LYS A 421 -8.70 -1.75 -9.13
N ALA A 422 -9.62 -0.79 -9.14
CA ALA A 422 -11.03 -1.03 -9.47
C ALA A 422 -11.26 -1.47 -10.93
N LEU A 423 -10.27 -1.32 -11.80
CA LEU A 423 -10.32 -1.76 -13.19
C LEU A 423 -9.77 -3.19 -13.29
N LYS A 424 -10.66 -4.16 -13.36
CA LYS A 424 -10.29 -5.56 -13.58
C LYS A 424 -9.83 -5.75 -15.02
N LYS A 425 -8.63 -6.29 -15.22
CA LYS A 425 -8.15 -6.70 -16.54
C LYS A 425 -8.99 -7.87 -17.04
N ARG A 426 -9.40 -7.82 -18.32
CA ARG A 426 -10.16 -8.90 -18.96
C ARG A 426 -9.19 -9.95 -19.50
N GLU A 427 -9.68 -11.16 -19.67
CA GLU A 427 -9.02 -12.16 -20.48
C GLU A 427 -8.84 -11.66 -21.92
N GLY A 428 -7.66 -11.86 -22.51
CA GLY A 428 -7.28 -11.35 -23.83
C GLY A 428 -6.84 -9.88 -23.86
N ASN A 429 -6.98 -9.11 -22.77
CA ASN A 429 -6.42 -7.78 -22.66
C ASN A 429 -4.93 -7.85 -22.32
N ILE A 430 -4.12 -7.06 -23.04
CA ILE A 430 -2.66 -6.98 -22.90
C ILE A 430 -2.30 -5.69 -22.20
N TYR A 431 -1.56 -5.77 -21.10
CA TYR A 431 -1.08 -4.61 -20.37
C TYR A 431 0.46 -4.53 -20.42
N LEU A 432 0.95 -3.55 -21.17
CA LEU A 432 2.35 -3.14 -21.17
C LEU A 432 2.58 -2.08 -20.09
N GLN A 433 3.28 -2.43 -19.05
CA GLN A 433 3.79 -1.50 -18.05
C GLN A 433 5.15 -0.99 -18.50
N THR A 434 5.25 0.29 -18.82
CA THR A 434 6.52 0.85 -19.31
C THR A 434 7.46 1.26 -18.18
N TRP A 435 6.96 1.32 -16.96
CA TRP A 435 7.67 1.87 -15.81
C TRP A 435 8.15 3.30 -16.08
N HIS A 436 9.07 3.86 -15.28
CA HIS A 436 9.47 5.26 -15.43
C HIS A 436 10.86 5.58 -14.87
N GLY A 437 11.76 4.60 -14.77
CA GLY A 437 13.15 4.84 -14.39
C GLY A 437 13.89 3.63 -13.86
N THR A 438 15.20 3.62 -14.06
CA THR A 438 16.12 2.66 -13.46
C THR A 438 16.12 2.81 -11.93
N PRO A 439 16.02 1.72 -11.16
CA PRO A 439 15.86 1.81 -9.72
C PRO A 439 17.17 2.20 -9.01
N LEU A 440 17.18 3.40 -8.42
CA LEU A 440 18.21 3.85 -7.49
C LEU A 440 17.86 3.45 -6.06
N LYS A 441 16.62 3.66 -5.66
CA LYS A 441 16.10 3.45 -4.30
C LYS A 441 15.44 2.09 -4.18
N LYS A 442 15.53 1.48 -3.00
CA LYS A 442 14.83 0.21 -2.73
C LYS A 442 13.34 0.32 -3.01
N LEU A 443 12.78 -0.70 -3.68
CA LEU A 443 11.41 -0.74 -4.15
C LEU A 443 10.62 -1.83 -3.41
N VAL A 444 9.39 -1.56 -3.14
CA VAL A 444 8.30 -2.42 -2.66
C VAL A 444 8.74 -3.52 -1.70
N PHE A 445 9.05 -4.75 -2.18
CA PHE A 445 9.40 -5.90 -1.34
C PHE A 445 10.84 -5.85 -0.82
N ASP A 446 11.72 -5.09 -1.48
CA ASP A 446 13.10 -4.87 -1.03
C ASP A 446 13.20 -3.76 0.06
N MET A 447 12.09 -3.07 0.39
CA MET A 447 12.05 -2.09 1.47
C MET A 447 11.86 -2.80 2.81
N ASN A 448 12.76 -2.54 3.77
CA ASN A 448 12.62 -3.05 5.14
C ASN A 448 11.38 -2.43 5.81
N ASP A 449 11.33 -1.09 5.87
CA ASP A 449 10.19 -0.34 6.41
C ASP A 449 9.46 0.43 5.32
N VAL A 450 8.14 0.30 5.30
CA VAL A 450 7.30 1.04 4.36
C VAL A 450 6.82 2.32 5.02
N HIS A 451 7.56 3.41 4.90
CA HIS A 451 7.12 4.76 5.30
C HIS A 451 6.03 5.29 4.35
N SER A 452 5.00 4.47 4.12
CA SER A 452 3.87 4.83 3.26
C SER A 452 2.62 5.12 4.08
N ALA A 453 1.87 6.14 3.67
CA ALA A 453 0.53 6.41 4.21
C ALA A 453 -0.47 5.24 3.96
N ASN A 454 -0.12 4.26 3.11
CA ASN A 454 -0.91 3.08 2.82
C ASN A 454 -0.33 1.83 3.49
N PRO A 455 -0.93 1.30 4.55
CA PRO A 455 -0.46 0.10 5.25
C PRO A 455 -0.53 -1.17 4.38
N ASN A 456 -1.29 -1.14 3.27
CA ASN A 456 -1.38 -2.25 2.32
C ASN A 456 -0.50 -2.02 1.07
N TYR A 457 0.56 -1.20 1.16
CA TYR A 457 1.34 -0.80 -0.01
C TYR A 457 1.91 -1.99 -0.78
N LYS A 458 2.59 -2.93 -0.10
CA LYS A 458 3.18 -4.12 -0.71
C LYS A 458 2.09 -5.01 -1.35
N ALA A 459 1.03 -5.33 -0.61
CA ALA A 459 -0.08 -6.13 -1.11
C ALA A 459 -0.80 -5.48 -2.30
N ASP A 460 -1.06 -4.16 -2.21
CA ASP A 460 -1.67 -3.41 -3.30
C ASP A 460 -0.78 -3.37 -4.54
N PHE A 461 0.52 -3.33 -4.36
CA PHE A 461 1.48 -3.36 -5.46
C PHE A 461 1.54 -4.75 -6.10
N TYR A 462 1.61 -5.81 -5.30
CA TYR A 462 1.59 -7.18 -5.76
C TYR A 462 0.35 -7.48 -6.62
N GLU A 463 -0.86 -7.15 -6.13
CA GLU A 463 -2.09 -7.32 -6.90
C GLU A 463 -2.05 -6.57 -8.24
N GLN A 464 -1.40 -5.41 -8.28
CA GLN A 464 -1.29 -4.62 -9.49
C GLN A 464 -0.24 -5.17 -10.47
N SER A 465 0.91 -5.63 -9.98
CA SER A 465 1.96 -6.22 -10.82
C SER A 465 1.49 -7.53 -11.48
N ARG A 466 0.57 -8.30 -10.85
CA ARG A 466 -0.04 -9.51 -11.46
C ARG A 466 -0.90 -9.22 -12.69
N ARG A 467 -1.27 -7.95 -12.93
CA ARG A 467 -2.04 -7.56 -14.11
C ARG A 467 -1.17 -7.21 -15.33
N TRP A 468 0.14 -7.02 -15.13
CA TRP A 468 1.06 -6.70 -16.22
C TRP A 468 1.40 -7.96 -17.01
N ASP A 469 1.27 -7.90 -18.34
CA ASP A 469 1.74 -8.98 -19.22
C ASP A 469 3.20 -8.77 -19.58
N TYR A 470 3.55 -7.49 -19.79
CA TYR A 470 4.90 -7.05 -20.15
C TYR A 470 5.35 -5.91 -19.23
N LEU A 471 6.64 -5.89 -18.95
CA LEU A 471 7.31 -4.80 -18.20
C LEU A 471 8.56 -4.36 -18.98
N ILE A 472 8.75 -3.05 -19.13
CA ILE A 472 10.01 -2.52 -19.62
C ILE A 472 10.95 -2.36 -18.43
N SER A 473 12.09 -3.05 -18.48
CA SER A 473 13.11 -3.03 -17.44
C SER A 473 14.37 -2.25 -17.82
N ALA A 474 14.47 -1.90 -19.10
CA ALA A 474 15.57 -1.23 -19.75
C ALA A 474 16.89 -2.04 -19.81
N ASN A 475 17.32 -2.64 -18.71
CA ASN A 475 18.59 -3.36 -18.58
C ASN A 475 18.49 -4.53 -17.60
N SER A 476 19.48 -5.41 -17.55
CA SER A 476 19.52 -6.59 -16.68
C SER A 476 19.50 -6.23 -15.20
N TYR A 477 20.20 -5.18 -14.78
CA TYR A 477 20.16 -4.67 -13.42
C TYR A 477 18.73 -4.34 -12.95
N SER A 478 17.97 -3.64 -13.78
CA SER A 478 16.56 -3.33 -13.49
C SER A 478 15.70 -4.59 -13.47
N SER A 479 15.95 -5.55 -14.37
CA SER A 479 15.22 -6.83 -14.42
C SER A 479 15.37 -7.63 -13.15
N GLU A 480 16.58 -7.79 -12.65
CA GLU A 480 16.86 -8.50 -11.39
C GLU A 480 16.11 -7.86 -10.21
N ILE A 481 16.12 -6.53 -10.13
CA ILE A 481 15.42 -5.80 -9.09
C ILE A 481 13.90 -5.96 -9.24
N PHE A 482 13.35 -5.78 -10.44
CA PHE A 482 11.91 -5.87 -10.66
C PHE A 482 11.36 -7.29 -10.45
N GLN A 483 12.16 -8.32 -10.75
CA GLN A 483 11.78 -9.70 -10.51
C GLN A 483 11.52 -9.94 -9.01
N ARG A 484 12.42 -9.53 -8.13
CA ARG A 484 12.25 -9.71 -6.68
C ARG A 484 11.39 -8.62 -6.04
N ALA A 485 11.63 -7.33 -6.36
CA ALA A 485 10.93 -6.23 -5.70
C ALA A 485 9.47 -6.08 -6.13
N PHE A 486 9.09 -6.52 -7.32
CA PHE A 486 7.70 -6.53 -7.80
C PHE A 486 7.09 -7.93 -7.82
N LYS A 487 7.88 -8.96 -7.49
CA LYS A 487 7.50 -10.38 -7.65
C LYS A 487 7.00 -10.66 -9.09
N PHE A 488 7.64 -10.02 -10.09
CA PHE A 488 7.20 -10.07 -11.48
C PHE A 488 7.94 -11.16 -12.24
N ASN A 489 7.22 -12.14 -12.78
CA ASN A 489 7.78 -13.33 -13.43
C ASN A 489 7.35 -13.45 -14.91
N ASN A 490 6.60 -12.47 -15.45
CA ASN A 490 6.27 -12.43 -16.87
C ASN A 490 7.41 -11.80 -17.68
N ARG A 491 7.21 -11.64 -18.99
CA ARG A 491 8.26 -11.14 -19.88
C ARG A 491 8.66 -9.69 -19.57
N MET A 492 9.96 -9.45 -19.43
CA MET A 492 10.58 -8.13 -19.37
C MET A 492 11.31 -7.82 -20.67
N PHE A 493 11.32 -6.53 -21.06
CA PHE A 493 12.04 -6.05 -22.23
C PHE A 493 13.29 -5.27 -21.80
N GLU A 494 14.45 -5.78 -22.16
CA GLU A 494 15.76 -5.18 -21.89
C GLU A 494 16.33 -4.51 -23.13
N TYR A 495 15.56 -3.58 -23.73
CA TYR A 495 15.93 -2.87 -24.96
C TYR A 495 16.22 -1.39 -24.71
N GLY A 496 16.42 -0.99 -23.45
CA GLY A 496 16.41 0.41 -23.06
C GLY A 496 14.98 0.95 -22.86
N TYR A 497 14.90 2.22 -22.47
CA TYR A 497 13.61 2.91 -22.35
C TYR A 497 13.25 3.63 -23.67
N PRO A 498 12.05 3.42 -24.24
CA PRO A 498 11.58 4.16 -25.42
C PRO A 498 11.74 5.68 -25.33
N ARG A 499 11.60 6.26 -24.14
CA ARG A 499 11.79 7.70 -23.93
C ARG A 499 13.21 8.19 -24.22
N ASN A 500 14.20 7.29 -24.17
CA ASN A 500 15.61 7.62 -24.40
C ASN A 500 16.01 7.49 -25.87
N ASP A 501 15.14 6.96 -26.75
CA ASP A 501 15.44 6.83 -28.19
C ASP A 501 15.83 8.18 -28.81
N ILE A 502 15.22 9.27 -28.35
CA ILE A 502 15.54 10.64 -28.81
C ILE A 502 17.00 11.04 -28.51
N LEU A 503 17.60 10.47 -27.44
CA LEU A 503 18.99 10.74 -27.06
C LEU A 503 20.01 10.10 -28.01
N HIS A 504 19.57 9.15 -28.83
CA HIS A 504 20.38 8.44 -29.84
C HIS A 504 20.03 8.86 -31.29
N SER A 505 19.11 9.83 -31.47
CA SER A 505 18.64 10.28 -32.78
C SER A 505 19.77 10.93 -33.61
N ASP A 506 19.79 10.68 -34.91
CA ASP A 506 20.76 11.26 -35.84
C ASP A 506 20.60 12.78 -36.04
N ASN A 507 19.41 13.30 -35.77
CA ASN A 507 19.08 14.73 -35.93
C ASN A 507 19.14 15.53 -34.61
N LYS A 508 19.95 15.08 -33.66
CA LYS A 508 20.06 15.71 -32.31
C LYS A 508 20.27 17.22 -32.37
N THR A 509 21.17 17.69 -33.21
CA THR A 509 21.50 19.13 -33.32
C THR A 509 20.27 19.95 -33.69
N GLN A 510 19.50 19.51 -34.68
CA GLN A 510 18.28 20.21 -35.12
C GLN A 510 17.21 20.18 -34.02
N LEU A 511 17.09 19.05 -33.29
CA LEU A 511 16.18 18.94 -32.17
C LEU A 511 16.59 19.86 -31.00
N MET A 512 17.87 19.96 -30.71
CA MET A 512 18.40 20.86 -29.68
C MET A 512 18.08 22.33 -29.99
N GLU A 513 18.34 22.79 -31.21
CA GLU A 513 18.01 24.13 -31.66
C GLU A 513 16.51 24.41 -31.55
N ARG A 514 15.69 23.47 -32.03
CA ARG A 514 14.23 23.58 -31.90
C ARG A 514 13.76 23.71 -30.47
N PHE A 515 14.25 22.87 -29.55
CA PHE A 515 13.81 22.90 -28.16
C PHE A 515 14.34 24.13 -27.42
N LYS A 516 15.58 24.55 -27.66
CA LYS A 516 16.10 25.85 -27.14
C LYS A 516 15.22 27.00 -27.59
N THR A 517 14.88 27.07 -28.86
CA THR A 517 14.01 28.10 -29.44
C THR A 517 12.61 28.09 -28.81
N GLN A 518 11.99 26.91 -28.66
CA GLN A 518 10.67 26.76 -28.03
C GLN A 518 10.65 27.23 -26.55
N LEU A 519 11.77 27.12 -25.87
CA LEU A 519 11.93 27.51 -24.49
C LEU A 519 12.49 28.93 -24.33
N ASN A 520 12.72 29.64 -25.44
CA ASN A 520 13.37 30.98 -25.47
C ASN A 520 14.76 30.97 -24.84
N ILE A 521 15.51 29.89 -24.97
CA ILE A 521 16.88 29.74 -24.47
C ILE A 521 17.84 30.25 -25.60
N PRO A 522 18.81 31.12 -25.25
CA PRO A 522 19.82 31.57 -26.21
C PRO A 522 20.60 30.38 -26.78
N LEU A 523 20.80 30.34 -28.11
CA LEU A 523 21.44 29.23 -28.81
C LEU A 523 22.93 29.12 -28.48
N ASP A 524 23.58 30.24 -28.20
CA ASP A 524 24.99 30.39 -27.88
C ASP A 524 25.35 30.03 -26.45
N LYS A 525 24.37 29.95 -25.55
CA LYS A 525 24.57 29.57 -24.10
C LYS A 525 24.59 28.07 -23.92
N LYS A 526 25.47 27.62 -23.03
CA LYS A 526 25.42 26.26 -22.47
C LYS A 526 24.31 26.13 -21.43
N VAL A 527 23.77 24.96 -21.27
CA VAL A 527 22.60 24.72 -20.45
C VAL A 527 22.94 23.82 -19.26
N ILE A 528 22.67 24.28 -18.08
CA ILE A 528 22.68 23.49 -16.83
C ILE A 528 21.25 23.07 -16.50
N LEU A 529 21.00 21.76 -16.40
CA LEU A 529 19.71 21.25 -15.93
C LEU A 529 19.80 20.87 -14.45
N TYR A 530 19.08 21.59 -13.59
CA TYR A 530 18.93 21.25 -12.19
C TYR A 530 17.63 20.47 -11.93
N ALA A 531 17.76 19.18 -11.58
CA ALA A 531 16.65 18.24 -11.43
C ALA A 531 16.70 17.50 -10.07
N PRO A 532 16.41 18.15 -8.95
CA PRO A 532 16.51 17.57 -7.62
C PRO A 532 15.32 16.67 -7.26
N THR A 533 15.55 15.76 -6.33
CA THR A 533 14.50 14.94 -5.71
C THR A 533 13.69 15.78 -4.69
N TRP A 534 12.41 15.51 -4.65
CA TRP A 534 11.50 16.02 -3.63
C TRP A 534 11.83 15.50 -2.22
N ARG A 535 11.72 16.36 -1.19
CA ARG A 535 11.89 15.99 0.22
C ARG A 535 10.52 15.84 0.89
N ASP A 536 10.15 14.58 1.21
CA ASP A 536 8.84 14.24 1.78
C ASP A 536 8.69 14.69 3.25
N ASP A 537 9.78 14.98 3.93
CA ASP A 537 9.86 15.36 5.36
C ASP A 537 9.84 16.87 5.60
N GLU A 538 9.97 17.70 4.57
CA GLU A 538 9.92 19.16 4.69
C GLU A 538 8.50 19.71 4.49
N PHE A 539 7.72 19.81 5.58
CA PHE A 539 6.37 20.40 5.55
C PHE A 539 6.03 21.21 6.79
N TYR A 540 5.23 22.28 6.63
CA TYR A 540 4.68 23.04 7.76
C TYR A 540 3.49 22.35 8.42
N LYS A 541 2.61 21.75 7.61
CA LYS A 541 1.42 20.96 8.01
C LYS A 541 1.15 19.91 6.91
N PRO A 542 0.42 18.83 7.22
CA PRO A 542 -0.02 17.88 6.18
C PRO A 542 -0.69 18.59 5.00
N GLY A 543 -0.05 18.54 3.83
CA GLY A 543 -0.49 19.22 2.61
C GLY A 543 0.07 20.64 2.38
N GLN A 544 0.88 21.18 3.29
CA GLN A 544 1.61 22.46 3.13
C GLN A 544 3.11 22.19 3.30
N TYR A 545 3.78 22.02 2.20
CA TYR A 545 5.20 21.71 2.16
C TYR A 545 6.05 22.97 2.26
N LYS A 546 7.19 22.87 2.98
CA LYS A 546 8.20 23.91 3.03
C LYS A 546 9.16 23.68 1.87
N PHE A 547 9.45 24.69 1.11
CA PHE A 547 10.48 24.65 0.09
C PHE A 547 11.49 25.77 0.32
N SER A 548 12.77 25.43 0.28
CA SER A 548 13.85 26.36 0.08
C SER A 548 14.73 25.83 -1.05
N LEU A 549 14.89 26.61 -2.11
CA LEU A 549 15.88 26.31 -3.12
C LEU A 549 17.26 26.41 -2.45
N ARG A 550 17.96 25.27 -2.37
CA ARG A 550 19.34 25.25 -1.81
C ARG A 550 20.38 25.64 -2.86
N PHE A 551 19.93 25.81 -4.08
CA PHE A 551 20.71 26.20 -5.24
C PHE A 551 20.70 27.73 -5.34
N ASP A 552 21.85 28.35 -5.14
CA ASP A 552 22.02 29.80 -5.08
C ASP A 552 22.10 30.41 -6.48
N LEU A 553 20.95 30.87 -7.00
CA LEU A 553 20.83 31.39 -8.35
C LEU A 553 21.56 32.71 -8.56
N GLU A 554 21.59 33.60 -7.52
CA GLU A 554 22.24 34.91 -7.61
C GLU A 554 23.72 34.72 -7.85
N ARG A 555 24.35 33.91 -7.01
CA ARG A 555 25.77 33.61 -7.12
C ARG A 555 26.12 32.87 -8.40
N LEU A 556 25.29 31.91 -8.82
CA LEU A 556 25.50 31.19 -10.08
C LEU A 556 25.41 32.12 -11.29
N GLN A 557 24.50 33.07 -11.27
CA GLN A 557 24.38 34.07 -12.32
C GLN A 557 25.60 34.98 -12.40
N GLU A 558 26.10 35.47 -11.26
CA GLU A 558 27.30 36.27 -11.18
C GLU A 558 28.55 35.55 -11.75
N GLU A 559 28.70 34.29 -11.41
CA GLU A 559 29.91 33.52 -11.70
C GLU A 559 29.91 32.76 -13.04
N LEU A 560 28.72 32.43 -13.57
CA LEU A 560 28.54 31.57 -14.74
C LEU A 560 27.60 32.16 -15.82
N GLY A 561 26.92 33.27 -15.55
CA GLY A 561 25.88 33.82 -16.42
C GLY A 561 26.34 34.24 -17.81
N ASP A 562 27.65 34.52 -17.98
CA ASP A 562 28.21 34.84 -19.29
C ASP A 562 28.24 33.64 -20.26
N GLU A 563 28.33 32.42 -19.76
CA GLU A 563 28.49 31.20 -20.56
C GLU A 563 27.29 30.29 -20.46
N TYR A 564 26.61 30.26 -19.30
CA TYR A 564 25.57 29.29 -18.99
C TYR A 564 24.21 29.90 -18.73
N VAL A 565 23.17 29.09 -18.92
CA VAL A 565 21.81 29.31 -18.40
C VAL A 565 21.37 28.10 -17.60
N VAL A 566 20.42 28.29 -16.67
CA VAL A 566 19.94 27.23 -15.76
C VAL A 566 18.49 26.88 -16.04
N LEU A 567 18.20 25.61 -16.25
CA LEU A 567 16.86 25.05 -16.32
C LEU A 567 16.50 24.43 -14.96
N LEU A 568 15.46 24.96 -14.32
CA LEU A 568 14.97 24.46 -13.03
C LEU A 568 13.82 23.46 -13.27
N ARG A 569 14.08 22.19 -13.04
CA ARG A 569 13.11 21.08 -13.15
C ARG A 569 12.79 20.53 -11.77
N THR A 570 11.96 21.24 -11.00
CA THR A 570 11.57 20.86 -9.65
C THR A 570 10.23 20.12 -9.63
N HIS A 571 9.85 19.59 -8.48
CA HIS A 571 8.57 18.91 -8.33
C HIS A 571 7.41 19.92 -8.49
N TYR A 572 6.31 19.49 -9.14
CA TYR A 572 5.17 20.36 -9.48
C TYR A 572 4.48 21.07 -8.29
N PHE A 573 4.65 20.59 -7.06
CA PHE A 573 4.16 21.28 -5.86
C PHE A 573 4.92 22.59 -5.56
N ILE A 574 6.10 22.73 -6.12
CA ILE A 574 7.01 23.86 -5.90
C ILE A 574 7.02 24.78 -7.11
N ALA A 575 6.70 24.27 -8.28
CA ALA A 575 6.78 24.99 -9.55
C ALA A 575 6.12 26.37 -9.51
N ASP A 576 5.02 26.51 -8.76
CA ASP A 576 4.27 27.77 -8.61
C ASP A 576 4.88 28.75 -7.56
N HIS A 577 5.89 28.30 -6.81
CA HIS A 577 6.56 29.08 -5.75
C HIS A 577 8.00 29.45 -6.10
N LEU A 578 8.52 28.99 -7.24
CA LEU A 578 9.83 29.38 -7.75
C LEU A 578 9.70 30.74 -8.44
N ASN A 579 10.22 31.80 -7.77
CA ASN A 579 10.38 33.10 -8.39
C ASN A 579 11.67 33.10 -9.25
N THR A 580 11.54 33.19 -10.57
CA THR A 580 12.65 33.33 -11.52
C THR A 580 12.63 34.69 -12.21
N GLU A 581 11.75 35.62 -11.80
CA GLU A 581 11.61 36.94 -12.39
C GLU A 581 12.89 37.79 -12.20
N ASP A 582 13.55 37.61 -11.05
CA ASP A 582 14.80 38.32 -10.75
C ASP A 582 16.01 37.79 -11.56
N PHE A 583 15.85 36.63 -12.26
CA PHE A 583 16.89 35.95 -13.02
C PHE A 583 16.50 35.80 -14.50
N GLU A 584 15.76 36.77 -15.05
CA GLU A 584 15.32 36.72 -16.44
C GLU A 584 16.52 36.63 -17.40
N GLY A 585 16.43 35.69 -18.38
CA GLY A 585 17.52 35.40 -19.32
C GLY A 585 18.59 34.44 -18.79
N PHE A 586 18.62 34.15 -17.48
CA PHE A 586 19.56 33.19 -16.88
C PHE A 586 18.87 31.93 -16.36
N ALA A 587 17.78 32.03 -15.58
CA ALA A 587 17.10 30.90 -14.99
C ALA A 587 15.69 30.69 -15.59
N PHE A 588 15.42 29.48 -16.08
CA PHE A 588 14.16 29.11 -16.75
C PHE A 588 13.42 28.05 -15.92
N ASN A 589 12.20 28.33 -15.48
CA ASN A 589 11.38 27.36 -14.77
C ASN A 589 10.70 26.39 -15.75
N VAL A 590 11.29 25.21 -15.93
CA VAL A 590 10.78 24.14 -16.81
C VAL A 590 10.06 23.02 -16.05
N SER A 591 9.63 23.27 -14.80
CA SER A 591 8.97 22.26 -13.94
C SER A 591 7.63 21.76 -14.53
N LYS A 592 6.98 22.55 -15.39
CA LYS A 592 5.74 22.18 -16.08
C LYS A 592 5.94 21.65 -17.51
N TYR A 593 7.17 21.61 -17.99
CA TYR A 593 7.46 21.04 -19.30
C TYR A 593 7.12 19.56 -19.34
N ASP A 594 6.49 19.06 -20.40
CA ASP A 594 5.91 17.71 -20.38
C ASP A 594 6.99 16.60 -20.40
N ASP A 595 7.99 16.71 -21.27
CA ASP A 595 8.96 15.64 -21.53
C ASP A 595 10.39 15.99 -21.07
N ILE A 596 10.88 15.25 -20.10
CA ILE A 596 12.22 15.48 -19.55
C ILE A 596 13.34 15.05 -20.50
N SER A 597 13.09 14.08 -21.40
CA SER A 597 14.11 13.61 -22.35
C SER A 597 14.50 14.69 -23.36
N GLU A 598 13.57 15.58 -23.71
CA GLU A 598 13.85 16.75 -24.53
C GLU A 598 14.74 17.77 -23.78
N LEU A 599 14.58 17.88 -22.47
CA LEU A 599 15.44 18.72 -21.62
C LEU A 599 16.84 18.11 -21.46
N TYR A 600 16.96 16.79 -21.37
CA TYR A 600 18.26 16.13 -21.35
C TYR A 600 19.05 16.43 -22.63
N LEU A 601 18.37 16.39 -23.76
CA LEU A 601 19.02 16.60 -25.06
C LEU A 601 19.69 17.98 -25.15
N ILE A 602 19.06 19.03 -24.61
CA ILE A 602 19.57 20.39 -24.64
C ILE A 602 20.53 20.73 -23.50
N ALA A 603 20.56 19.95 -22.41
CA ALA A 603 21.42 20.18 -21.25
C ALA A 603 22.85 19.75 -21.52
N ASP A 604 23.83 20.62 -21.24
CA ASP A 604 25.27 20.33 -21.31
C ASP A 604 25.78 19.72 -20.00
N ILE A 605 25.19 20.09 -18.87
CA ILE A 605 25.51 19.59 -17.53
C ILE A 605 24.20 19.27 -16.79
N LEU A 606 24.16 18.11 -16.14
CA LEU A 606 23.09 17.76 -15.20
C LEU A 606 23.56 17.96 -13.76
N ILE A 607 22.78 18.68 -12.97
CA ILE A 607 22.93 18.75 -11.51
C ILE A 607 21.71 18.07 -10.90
N THR A 608 21.94 17.02 -10.13
CA THR A 608 20.86 16.26 -9.48
C THR A 608 21.30 15.76 -8.10
N ASP A 609 20.47 14.95 -7.44
CA ASP A 609 20.76 14.36 -6.14
C ASP A 609 20.42 12.86 -6.13
N TYR A 610 19.34 12.46 -5.43
CA TYR A 610 18.87 11.08 -5.31
C TYR A 610 17.78 10.72 -6.34
N SER A 611 17.76 11.42 -7.47
CA SER A 611 16.82 11.20 -8.56
C SER A 611 17.38 10.20 -9.58
N SER A 612 16.55 9.28 -10.07
CA SER A 612 16.95 8.34 -11.13
C SER A 612 17.17 8.99 -12.51
N VAL A 613 16.99 10.28 -12.64
CA VAL A 613 17.18 11.03 -13.91
C VAL A 613 18.61 10.89 -14.48
N PHE A 614 19.59 10.71 -13.61
CA PHE A 614 20.98 10.59 -14.07
C PHE A 614 21.27 9.30 -14.84
N PHE A 615 20.52 8.23 -14.62
CA PHE A 615 20.64 7.02 -15.44
C PHE A 615 20.28 7.27 -16.89
N ASP A 616 19.18 8.02 -17.12
CA ASP A 616 18.77 8.38 -18.48
C ASP A 616 19.74 9.38 -19.11
N TYR A 617 20.13 10.43 -18.37
CA TYR A 617 21.04 11.46 -18.86
C TYR A 617 22.43 10.92 -19.22
N ALA A 618 22.89 9.87 -18.51
CA ALA A 618 24.17 9.23 -18.76
C ALA A 618 24.32 8.67 -20.19
N ASN A 619 23.23 8.44 -20.91
CA ASN A 619 23.26 8.07 -22.34
C ASN A 619 23.96 9.11 -23.22
N LEU A 620 24.03 10.36 -22.78
CA LEU A 620 24.65 11.45 -23.54
C LEU A 620 26.17 11.55 -23.27
N LYS A 621 26.70 10.84 -22.30
CA LYS A 621 28.11 10.93 -21.83
C LYS A 621 28.54 12.36 -21.50
N ARG A 622 27.60 13.16 -20.97
CA ARG A 622 27.82 14.55 -20.52
C ARG A 622 27.99 14.58 -19.00
N PRO A 623 28.65 15.63 -18.46
CA PRO A 623 28.91 15.72 -17.02
C PRO A 623 27.66 15.69 -16.15
N ILE A 624 27.77 15.00 -15.00
CA ILE A 624 26.76 14.92 -13.96
C ILE A 624 27.40 15.34 -12.64
N LEU A 625 26.81 16.31 -11.96
CA LEU A 625 27.19 16.70 -10.60
C LEU A 625 26.08 16.28 -9.63
N PHE A 626 26.45 15.66 -8.50
CA PHE A 626 25.49 15.17 -7.51
C PHE A 626 25.48 16.09 -6.30
N PHE A 627 24.52 17.02 -6.26
CA PHE A 627 24.35 17.97 -5.17
C PHE A 627 23.63 17.32 -3.98
N THR A 628 24.41 16.76 -3.07
CA THR A 628 23.94 15.86 -1.99
C THR A 628 24.19 16.44 -0.59
N TYR A 629 23.79 17.68 -0.36
CA TYR A 629 23.97 18.44 0.90
C TYR A 629 23.38 17.76 2.16
N ASP A 630 22.55 16.73 2.01
CA ASP A 630 21.86 15.99 3.07
C ASP A 630 22.00 14.47 2.95
N LEU A 631 23.13 13.98 2.40
CA LEU A 631 23.34 12.57 2.04
C LEU A 631 23.12 11.61 3.21
N GLU A 632 23.73 11.87 4.37
CA GLU A 632 23.62 11.00 5.55
C GLU A 632 22.17 10.85 6.01
N LYS A 633 21.46 11.98 6.13
CA LYS A 633 20.03 12.00 6.51
C LYS A 633 19.19 11.21 5.51
N TYR A 634 19.44 11.37 4.22
CA TYR A 634 18.65 10.74 3.17
C TYR A 634 18.87 9.22 3.12
N ARG A 635 20.14 8.78 3.20
CA ARG A 635 20.55 7.36 3.18
C ARG A 635 19.99 6.60 4.38
N ASP A 636 20.14 7.14 5.58
CA ASP A 636 19.94 6.39 6.82
C ASP A 636 18.50 6.47 7.35
N THR A 637 17.73 7.51 6.97
CA THR A 637 16.39 7.74 7.53
C THR A 637 15.25 7.47 6.55
N LEU A 638 15.41 7.70 5.25
CA LEU A 638 14.29 7.72 4.32
C LEU A 638 14.18 6.46 3.45
N ARG A 639 15.23 6.07 2.72
CA ARG A 639 15.21 4.88 1.84
C ARG A 639 16.62 4.40 1.57
N GLY A 640 16.88 3.08 1.68
CA GLY A 640 18.14 2.51 1.23
C GLY A 640 18.29 2.59 -0.29
N PHE A 641 19.53 2.58 -0.77
CA PHE A 641 19.90 2.57 -2.19
C PHE A 641 20.27 1.16 -2.65
N TYR A 642 20.19 0.93 -3.96
CA TYR A 642 20.68 -0.31 -4.61
C TYR A 642 22.13 -0.21 -5.07
N ILE A 643 22.67 1.00 -5.21
CA ILE A 643 24.05 1.28 -5.56
C ILE A 643 24.71 2.11 -4.46
N ASP A 644 26.02 2.03 -4.40
CA ASP A 644 26.80 2.88 -3.49
C ASP A 644 27.04 4.25 -4.13
N MET A 645 26.44 5.28 -3.54
CA MET A 645 26.52 6.66 -4.04
C MET A 645 27.94 7.24 -4.00
N GLU A 646 28.83 6.73 -3.13
CA GLU A 646 30.18 7.27 -2.99
C GLU A 646 31.15 6.67 -4.01
N SER A 647 30.98 5.40 -4.35
CA SER A 647 31.92 4.67 -5.19
C SER A 647 31.45 4.45 -6.63
N GLU A 648 30.12 4.36 -6.89
CA GLU A 648 29.58 3.89 -8.18
C GLU A 648 29.05 5.02 -9.08
N LEU A 649 29.02 6.28 -8.63
CA LEU A 649 28.46 7.38 -9.43
C LEU A 649 29.42 7.87 -10.54
N PRO A 650 28.87 8.30 -11.70
CA PRO A 650 29.64 8.78 -12.85
C PRO A 650 30.09 10.25 -12.75
N GLY A 651 30.07 10.84 -11.57
CA GLY A 651 30.46 12.23 -11.33
C GLY A 651 30.64 12.54 -9.85
N PRO A 652 31.13 13.73 -9.49
CA PRO A 652 31.44 14.11 -8.12
C PRO A 652 30.18 14.32 -7.26
N LEU A 653 30.29 13.93 -5.98
CA LEU A 653 29.42 14.43 -4.93
C LEU A 653 29.84 15.84 -4.56
N VAL A 654 28.92 16.80 -4.57
CA VAL A 654 29.13 18.19 -4.19
C VAL A 654 28.12 18.58 -3.11
N PHE A 655 28.53 19.31 -2.11
CA PHE A 655 27.76 19.60 -0.90
C PHE A 655 27.40 21.07 -0.74
N THR A 656 28.12 21.95 -1.44
CA THR A 656 27.96 23.41 -1.35
C THR A 656 27.81 24.04 -2.74
N ASN A 657 27.28 25.27 -2.78
CA ASN A 657 27.20 26.04 -4.04
C ASN A 657 28.59 26.40 -4.58
N ASP A 658 29.58 26.62 -3.71
CA ASP A 658 30.95 26.84 -4.12
C ASP A 658 31.54 25.67 -4.89
N GLU A 659 31.37 24.44 -4.36
CA GLU A 659 31.83 23.21 -5.02
C GLU A 659 31.13 23.01 -6.38
N ILE A 660 29.85 23.42 -6.51
CA ILE A 660 29.14 23.38 -7.80
C ILE A 660 29.80 24.34 -8.79
N ILE A 661 30.02 25.60 -8.40
CA ILE A 661 30.61 26.61 -9.27
C ILE A 661 32.03 26.22 -9.69
N ASP A 662 32.83 25.78 -8.74
CA ASP A 662 34.21 25.33 -9.00
C ASP A 662 34.24 24.10 -9.93
N SER A 663 33.32 23.16 -9.74
CA SER A 663 33.20 21.99 -10.63
C SER A 663 32.81 22.38 -12.06
N ILE A 664 31.92 23.36 -12.22
CA ILE A 664 31.49 23.83 -13.55
C ILE A 664 32.61 24.61 -14.23
N LYS A 665 33.33 25.49 -13.52
CA LYS A 665 34.47 26.23 -14.05
C LYS A 665 35.60 25.31 -14.50
N ASN A 666 35.76 24.16 -13.82
CA ASN A 666 36.78 23.15 -14.11
C ASN A 666 36.16 21.90 -14.76
N ILE A 667 35.09 22.03 -15.52
CA ILE A 667 34.26 20.90 -15.97
C ILE A 667 35.04 19.89 -16.81
N ASP A 668 36.04 20.30 -17.58
CA ASP A 668 36.85 19.40 -18.40
C ASP A 668 37.81 18.56 -17.54
N GLN A 669 38.34 19.09 -16.43
CA GLN A 669 39.10 18.33 -15.45
C GLN A 669 38.19 17.30 -14.73
N VAL A 670 36.96 17.69 -14.38
CA VAL A 670 35.98 16.80 -13.80
C VAL A 670 35.66 15.63 -14.75
N LYS A 671 35.47 15.90 -16.03
CA LYS A 671 35.26 14.86 -17.07
C LYS A 671 36.42 13.88 -17.09
N GLU A 672 37.65 14.38 -17.16
CA GLU A 672 38.86 13.54 -17.21
C GLU A 672 38.99 12.66 -15.95
N GLN A 673 38.77 13.26 -14.79
CA GLN A 673 38.86 12.55 -13.49
C GLN A 673 37.84 11.43 -13.38
N TYR A 674 36.63 11.62 -13.87
CA TYR A 674 35.51 10.66 -13.76
C TYR A 674 35.33 9.77 -14.99
N GLN A 675 36.12 9.92 -16.04
CA GLN A 675 35.95 9.20 -17.31
C GLN A 675 35.85 7.68 -17.12
N ALA A 676 36.73 7.06 -16.37
CA ALA A 676 36.77 5.61 -16.18
C ALA A 676 35.53 5.12 -15.38
N LYS A 677 35.09 5.86 -14.35
CA LYS A 677 33.86 5.55 -13.61
C LYS A 677 32.63 5.74 -14.50
N TYR A 678 32.64 6.77 -15.33
CA TYR A 678 31.53 7.05 -16.24
C TYR A 678 31.38 5.95 -17.29
N ASP A 679 32.48 5.47 -17.87
CA ASP A 679 32.45 4.39 -18.86
C ASP A 679 31.94 3.08 -18.22
N GLN A 680 32.37 2.72 -17.02
CA GLN A 680 31.84 1.56 -16.27
C GLN A 680 30.34 1.72 -15.98
N PHE A 681 29.91 2.93 -15.58
CA PHE A 681 28.51 3.23 -15.34
C PHE A 681 27.68 3.12 -16.63
N TYR A 682 28.18 3.68 -17.71
CA TYR A 682 27.53 3.63 -19.04
C TYR A 682 27.36 2.18 -19.50
N ASP A 683 28.39 1.37 -19.45
CA ASP A 683 28.35 -0.03 -19.87
C ASP A 683 27.34 -0.84 -19.04
N ARG A 684 27.27 -0.58 -17.74
CA ARG A 684 26.36 -1.28 -16.84
C ARG A 684 24.89 -0.88 -17.01
N PHE A 685 24.60 0.39 -17.24
CA PHE A 685 23.22 0.91 -17.19
C PHE A 685 22.68 1.40 -18.54
N CYS A 686 23.52 1.92 -19.41
CA CYS A 686 23.15 2.53 -20.69
C CYS A 686 23.52 1.68 -21.92
N GLY A 687 24.37 0.65 -21.78
CA GLY A 687 24.81 -0.21 -22.89
C GLY A 687 23.68 -0.95 -23.62
N TRP A 688 22.46 -0.90 -23.12
CA TRP A 688 21.25 -1.48 -23.70
C TRP A 688 20.45 -0.48 -24.58
N GLU A 689 20.81 0.80 -24.51
CA GLU A 689 20.12 1.90 -25.17
C GLU A 689 20.73 2.13 -26.57
N HIS A 690 19.99 1.80 -27.61
CA HIS A 690 20.46 1.91 -29.01
C HIS A 690 19.58 2.83 -29.85
N GLY A 691 18.58 3.51 -29.26
CA GLY A 691 17.67 4.41 -29.95
C GLY A 691 16.58 3.71 -30.78
N ASP A 692 16.34 2.42 -30.53
CA ASP A 692 15.37 1.60 -31.24
C ASP A 692 14.41 0.82 -30.30
N ALA A 693 14.39 1.20 -29.02
CA ALA A 693 13.56 0.53 -28.00
C ALA A 693 12.07 0.61 -28.35
N SER A 694 11.58 1.76 -28.80
CA SER A 694 10.19 1.95 -29.27
C SER A 694 9.82 0.97 -30.35
N LYS A 695 10.68 0.83 -31.36
CA LYS A 695 10.48 -0.05 -32.52
C LYS A 695 10.45 -1.52 -32.12
N LYS A 696 11.44 -1.96 -31.33
CA LYS A 696 11.54 -3.37 -30.87
C LYS A 696 10.32 -3.75 -30.04
N ILE A 697 9.96 -2.93 -29.05
CA ILE A 697 8.82 -3.20 -28.17
C ILE A 697 7.51 -3.16 -28.93
N SER A 698 7.35 -2.19 -29.85
CA SER A 698 6.14 -2.09 -30.69
C SER A 698 5.96 -3.32 -31.56
N GLY A 699 7.03 -3.82 -32.18
CA GLY A 699 7.02 -5.02 -33.00
C GLY A 699 6.62 -6.29 -32.24
N GLU A 700 7.00 -6.40 -30.96
CA GLU A 700 6.69 -7.57 -30.15
C GLU A 700 5.30 -7.52 -29.50
N VAL A 701 4.82 -6.35 -29.13
CA VAL A 701 3.56 -6.20 -28.37
C VAL A 701 2.35 -6.03 -29.29
N PHE A 702 2.52 -5.31 -30.42
CA PHE A 702 1.41 -4.90 -31.29
C PHE A 702 1.45 -5.59 -32.68
N SER A 703 2.01 -6.77 -32.75
CA SER A 703 2.02 -7.61 -33.96
C SER A 703 0.66 -8.21 -34.27
#